data_de12df6da278b3a104513bdeb7e3196f
#
_entry.id   de12df6da278b3a104513bdeb7e3196f
#
_cell.length_a   1.000
_cell.length_b   1.000
_cell.length_c   1.000
_cell.angle_alpha   90.00
_cell.angle_beta   90.00
_cell.angle_gamma   90.00
#
_symmetry.space_group_name_H-M   'P 1'
#
loop_
_entity.id
_entity.type
_entity.pdbx_description
1 polymer ?
#
loop_
_entity_poly.entity_id
_entity_poly.type
_entity_poly.pdbx_seq_one_letter_code
_entity_poly.pdbx_strand_id
1 'polypeptide(L)'
;MDYYLYLNVLMPLPLSQPVYTYRLEVEDLEVPQLVGKLVTVPFGPKKSYTGVVLGQSREAPEPGRRLKEVIKVLPYPPIPSAILELWQWAAQYYMCSLGDILVAAVQIGFRPDGTQEERTTKAALTLKGWLPSKKFISEERFQAHLLSSQRGSSAVTRALHFILTHYKEGDRAPMSIKEIGEWLEVSASVVGKLRKIGALEERELLATEVREDALLPTKRAGDTLSPLVRVGGNNILLLHAPGSHTEARIPIDYLQRVLTKGGQALLLLPDIVALKAVLPKLKLYFGDRLFAYSSSSSEKERRSSWLSALQGESGLYIGLRAAVWLPLAQLKTLVVVDEEDIGYRQFEPAPRFTATHVALMLAHFTHTQTLLISSTPSVESYTQALQKRYSFVEAPNSSREIRLQTVWMSKAFEENRVQARMLSFELMGAIREAIEEQGLALLLYQRKGFARRATCPKCEAVPKCPQCHTTLRYMEQSKMLVCGVCGHYRPLPTHCPECGASGMQLEGTGIERLRRAMEELYPGIVIKLEEEIDRRSCLPQIVLSSRFEPPLALLQEATTVGIVQLDLLGTLPDYRANEHTYRFLTKCRDEALKLQRMVIQHFAEEPNALTAFVRGNYQEMLDHELEERHLVQFPPFSRHIDVYFESAAQAEAFALAGRAIELLRQVLPQATIFGPAPMPLHKKQTSVGYKVTLFVPLTLSSSSVRQLLHATLDPLLAEYRGPKMYMYYDVDPL
;
A
#
# COMPACT_ATOMS: atom_id res chain seq x y z
N MET A 1 25.39 -46.70 10.81
CA MET A 1 24.41 -46.12 11.74
C MET A 1 23.83 -44.90 11.02
N ASP A 2 22.54 -44.94 10.74
CA ASP A 2 21.88 -43.83 10.08
C ASP A 2 21.81 -42.68 11.07
N TYR A 3 22.45 -41.56 10.77
CA TYR A 3 22.41 -40.35 11.60
C TYR A 3 21.21 -39.53 11.20
N TYR A 4 20.32 -39.22 12.15
CA TYR A 4 19.18 -38.34 11.90
C TYR A 4 19.38 -36.95 12.51
N LEU A 5 18.98 -35.95 11.73
CA LEU A 5 18.84 -34.57 12.18
C LEU A 5 17.36 -34.24 12.28
N TYR A 6 16.95 -33.65 13.38
CA TYR A 6 15.57 -33.23 13.62
C TYR A 6 15.43 -31.73 13.33
N LEU A 7 14.54 -31.38 12.41
CA LEU A 7 14.35 -30.03 11.93
C LEU A 7 12.99 -29.50 12.34
N ASN A 8 12.98 -28.36 13.02
CA ASN A 8 11.76 -27.60 13.30
C ASN A 8 11.44 -26.72 12.09
N VAL A 9 10.43 -27.08 11.33
CA VAL A 9 10.07 -26.48 10.05
C VAL A 9 8.82 -25.62 10.21
N LEU A 10 8.93 -24.35 9.89
CA LEU A 10 7.81 -23.41 9.78
C LEU A 10 7.03 -23.67 8.49
N MET A 11 5.73 -23.87 8.62
CA MET A 11 4.82 -24.17 7.51
C MET A 11 4.04 -22.91 7.08
N PRO A 12 3.75 -22.73 5.78
CA PRO A 12 2.92 -21.62 5.27
C PRO A 12 1.43 -21.87 5.52
N LEU A 13 1.06 -22.07 6.78
CA LEU A 13 -0.30 -22.39 7.19
C LEU A 13 -0.74 -21.43 8.32
N PRO A 14 -1.97 -20.87 8.26
CA PRO A 14 -2.50 -19.96 9.28
C PRO A 14 -2.97 -20.76 10.51
N LEU A 15 -2.06 -21.49 11.13
CA LEU A 15 -2.31 -22.31 12.31
C LEU A 15 -1.72 -21.63 13.55
N SER A 16 -2.30 -21.89 14.70
CA SER A 16 -1.78 -21.40 15.99
C SER A 16 -0.36 -21.91 16.27
N GLN A 17 -0.06 -23.13 15.84
CA GLN A 17 1.27 -23.73 15.91
C GLN A 17 1.69 -24.18 14.52
N PRO A 18 2.32 -23.31 13.71
CA PRO A 18 2.71 -23.62 12.33
C PRO A 18 4.08 -24.29 12.21
N VAL A 19 4.74 -24.63 13.32
CA VAL A 19 6.07 -25.26 13.36
C VAL A 19 5.93 -26.75 13.67
N TYR A 20 6.50 -27.59 12.82
CA TYR A 20 6.47 -29.05 12.96
C TYR A 20 7.86 -29.62 12.86
N THR A 21 8.11 -30.72 13.61
CA THR A 21 9.39 -31.43 13.59
C THR A 21 9.39 -32.51 12.52
N TYR A 22 10.42 -32.53 11.71
CA TYR A 22 10.71 -33.55 10.68
C TYR A 22 12.09 -34.13 10.90
N ARG A 23 12.34 -35.34 10.39
CA ARG A 23 13.67 -35.96 10.41
C ARG A 23 14.31 -35.87 9.03
N LEU A 24 15.62 -35.67 9.02
CA LEU A 24 16.47 -35.70 7.83
C LEU A 24 17.59 -36.68 8.06
N GLU A 25 17.75 -37.63 7.15
CA GLU A 25 18.88 -38.55 7.15
C GLU A 25 20.12 -37.82 6.64
N VAL A 26 21.25 -37.98 7.35
CA VAL A 26 22.54 -37.36 7.00
C VAL A 26 23.62 -38.44 6.95
N GLU A 27 24.45 -38.38 5.92
CA GLU A 27 25.49 -39.38 5.66
C GLU A 27 26.73 -39.19 6.53
N ASP A 28 26.96 -37.99 7.06
CA ASP A 28 28.18 -37.59 7.75
C ASP A 28 27.98 -37.01 9.15
N LEU A 29 29.00 -37.12 9.99
CA LEU A 29 29.08 -36.48 11.32
C LEU A 29 29.18 -34.96 11.29
N GLU A 30 29.62 -34.37 10.16
CA GLU A 30 29.59 -32.92 9.96
C GLU A 30 28.17 -32.45 9.58
N VAL A 31 27.46 -31.93 10.57
CA VAL A 31 26.08 -31.50 10.42
C VAL A 31 26.06 -30.15 9.71
N PRO A 32 25.50 -30.06 8.50
CA PRO A 32 25.35 -28.78 7.83
C PRO A 32 24.40 -27.88 8.62
N GLN A 33 24.71 -26.55 8.69
CA GLN A 33 23.81 -25.58 9.28
C GLN A 33 22.62 -25.37 8.34
N LEU A 34 21.43 -25.82 8.79
CA LEU A 34 20.21 -25.80 7.98
C LEU A 34 19.21 -24.71 8.42
N VAL A 35 19.46 -24.02 9.53
CA VAL A 35 18.58 -22.91 9.97
C VAL A 35 18.50 -21.85 8.89
N GLY A 36 17.29 -21.45 8.55
CA GLY A 36 16.99 -20.54 7.43
C GLY A 36 16.83 -21.21 6.06
N LYS A 37 17.22 -22.48 5.91
CA LYS A 37 17.04 -23.21 4.64
C LYS A 37 15.58 -23.47 4.33
N LEU A 38 15.27 -23.41 3.04
CA LEU A 38 13.99 -23.82 2.49
C LEU A 38 14.00 -25.35 2.32
N VAL A 39 12.97 -26.02 2.80
CA VAL A 39 12.81 -27.49 2.72
C VAL A 39 11.43 -27.84 2.23
N THR A 40 11.33 -28.90 1.43
CA THR A 40 10.04 -29.49 1.05
C THR A 40 9.72 -30.63 2.02
N VAL A 41 8.55 -30.58 2.65
CA VAL A 41 8.11 -31.53 3.66
C VAL A 41 6.70 -32.05 3.40
N PRO A 42 6.38 -33.32 3.75
CA PRO A 42 5.03 -33.83 3.59
C PRO A 42 4.11 -33.37 4.72
N PHE A 43 2.89 -32.93 4.38
CA PHE A 43 1.88 -32.53 5.37
C PHE A 43 0.53 -33.19 5.05
N GLY A 44 -0.05 -33.92 6.00
CA GLY A 44 -1.23 -34.75 5.74
C GLY A 44 -0.91 -35.99 4.87
N PRO A 45 -1.91 -36.63 4.25
CA PRO A 45 -1.72 -37.85 3.50
C PRO A 45 -1.20 -37.66 2.07
N LYS A 46 -1.45 -36.53 1.43
CA LYS A 46 -1.18 -36.33 0.00
C LYS A 46 -0.56 -34.97 -0.36
N LYS A 47 -0.30 -34.10 0.61
CA LYS A 47 0.20 -32.75 0.34
C LYS A 47 1.64 -32.60 0.82
N SER A 48 2.43 -31.85 0.07
CA SER A 48 3.73 -31.35 0.51
C SER A 48 3.74 -29.84 0.47
N TYR A 49 4.58 -29.23 1.30
CA TYR A 49 4.74 -27.78 1.39
C TYR A 49 6.22 -27.44 1.45
N THR A 50 6.55 -26.27 0.94
CA THR A 50 7.84 -25.68 1.21
C THR A 50 7.76 -24.89 2.51
N GLY A 51 8.61 -25.24 3.46
CA GLY A 51 8.76 -24.58 4.74
C GLY A 51 10.16 -24.04 4.95
N VAL A 52 10.37 -23.35 6.07
CA VAL A 52 11.65 -22.78 6.48
C VAL A 52 12.10 -23.44 7.77
N VAL A 53 13.35 -23.88 7.82
CA VAL A 53 13.95 -24.44 9.04
C VAL A 53 14.22 -23.33 10.04
N LEU A 54 13.58 -23.38 11.21
CA LEU A 54 13.79 -22.45 12.32
C LEU A 54 14.75 -22.96 13.37
N GLY A 55 14.96 -24.28 13.45
CA GLY A 55 15.84 -24.90 14.41
C GLY A 55 16.21 -26.31 13.99
N GLN A 56 17.33 -26.80 14.48
CA GLN A 56 17.82 -28.16 14.27
C GLN A 56 18.37 -28.76 15.56
N SER A 57 18.20 -30.08 15.76
CA SER A 57 18.71 -30.83 16.89
C SER A 57 19.14 -32.22 16.46
N ARG A 58 20.09 -32.81 17.19
CA ARG A 58 20.45 -34.22 17.07
C ARG A 58 19.61 -35.13 17.99
N GLU A 59 18.98 -34.55 18.98
CA GLU A 59 18.16 -35.28 19.94
C GLU A 59 16.72 -35.41 19.43
N ALA A 60 16.17 -36.60 19.48
CA ALA A 60 14.78 -36.82 19.13
C ALA A 60 13.85 -36.07 20.13
N PRO A 61 12.86 -35.32 19.68
CA PRO A 61 12.03 -34.53 20.58
C PRO A 61 11.21 -35.35 21.57
N GLU A 62 10.77 -36.54 21.20
CA GLU A 62 10.03 -37.48 22.08
C GLU A 62 10.31 -38.93 21.67
N PRO A 63 10.63 -39.83 22.63
CA PRO A 63 10.78 -41.26 22.33
C PRO A 63 9.46 -41.88 21.87
N GLY A 64 9.47 -42.54 20.70
CA GLY A 64 8.32 -43.27 20.17
C GLY A 64 7.41 -42.51 19.21
N ARG A 65 7.59 -41.23 18.99
CA ARG A 65 6.81 -40.49 17.98
C ARG A 65 7.35 -40.75 16.58
N ARG A 66 6.50 -41.25 15.66
CA ARG A 66 6.87 -41.48 14.26
C ARG A 66 6.90 -40.13 13.53
N LEU A 67 8.10 -39.59 13.29
CA LEU A 67 8.30 -38.35 12.53
C LEU A 67 8.33 -38.63 11.03
N LYS A 68 7.82 -37.69 10.23
CA LYS A 68 7.93 -37.75 8.77
C LYS A 68 9.30 -37.23 8.34
N GLU A 69 9.74 -37.67 7.17
CA GLU A 69 11.03 -37.28 6.60
C GLU A 69 10.90 -36.03 5.73
N VAL A 70 11.99 -35.26 5.70
CA VAL A 70 12.16 -34.14 4.74
C VAL A 70 12.29 -34.74 3.35
N ILE A 71 11.48 -34.25 2.39
CA ILE A 71 11.53 -34.72 1.00
C ILE A 71 12.79 -34.21 0.31
N LYS A 72 13.08 -32.88 0.50
CA LYS A 72 14.21 -32.25 -0.16
C LYS A 72 14.63 -30.98 0.59
N VAL A 73 15.92 -30.75 0.70
CA VAL A 73 16.53 -29.45 1.04
C VAL A 73 16.75 -28.67 -0.25
N LEU A 74 16.19 -27.46 -0.34
CA LEU A 74 16.29 -26.66 -1.56
C LEU A 74 17.68 -26.02 -1.69
N PRO A 75 18.23 -25.88 -2.93
CA PRO A 75 19.60 -25.45 -3.17
C PRO A 75 19.78 -23.91 -3.07
N TYR A 76 18.93 -23.23 -2.31
CA TYR A 76 19.03 -21.79 -2.11
C TYR A 76 19.86 -21.44 -0.86
N PRO A 77 20.45 -20.24 -0.79
CA PRO A 77 21.03 -19.74 0.44
C PRO A 77 20.02 -19.76 1.61
N PRO A 78 20.46 -19.84 2.86
CA PRO A 78 19.56 -19.69 4.00
C PRO A 78 19.01 -18.27 4.08
N ILE A 79 17.77 -18.15 4.53
CA ILE A 79 17.19 -16.85 4.90
C ILE A 79 18.01 -16.29 6.07
N PRO A 80 18.45 -15.03 6.01
CA PRO A 80 19.25 -14.40 7.06
C PRO A 80 18.57 -14.43 8.44
N SER A 81 19.33 -14.61 9.50
CA SER A 81 18.80 -14.62 10.88
C SER A 81 18.00 -13.38 11.23
N ALA A 82 18.48 -12.20 10.85
CA ALA A 82 17.78 -10.92 11.04
C ALA A 82 16.38 -10.90 10.41
N ILE A 83 16.18 -11.58 9.27
CA ILE A 83 14.87 -11.72 8.63
C ILE A 83 13.98 -12.68 9.41
N LEU A 84 14.53 -13.78 9.94
CA LEU A 84 13.78 -14.72 10.79
C LEU A 84 13.35 -14.05 12.11
N GLU A 85 14.21 -13.23 12.69
CA GLU A 85 13.90 -12.43 13.88
C GLU A 85 12.80 -11.39 13.58
N LEU A 86 12.87 -10.73 12.42
CA LEU A 86 11.81 -9.83 11.95
C LEU A 86 10.46 -10.56 11.84
N TRP A 87 10.44 -11.78 11.30
CA TRP A 87 9.21 -12.56 11.18
C TRP A 87 8.62 -12.93 12.54
N GLN A 88 9.46 -13.34 13.48
CA GLN A 88 9.04 -13.65 14.85
C GLN A 88 8.48 -12.42 15.55
N TRP A 89 9.19 -11.27 15.44
CA TRP A 89 8.71 -10.01 15.97
C TRP A 89 7.36 -9.62 15.36
N ALA A 90 7.23 -9.68 14.04
CA ALA A 90 6.01 -9.29 13.33
C ALA A 90 4.80 -10.15 13.72
N ALA A 91 4.99 -11.48 13.84
CA ALA A 91 3.94 -12.38 14.31
C ALA A 91 3.48 -12.03 15.72
N GLN A 92 4.43 -11.67 16.59
CA GLN A 92 4.15 -11.24 17.97
C GLN A 92 3.48 -9.87 18.01
N TYR A 93 3.99 -8.90 17.26
CA TYR A 93 3.49 -7.54 17.28
C TYR A 93 2.09 -7.43 16.69
N TYR A 94 1.86 -8.02 15.52
CA TYR A 94 0.57 -7.97 14.82
C TYR A 94 -0.41 -9.06 15.25
N MET A 95 -0.09 -9.83 16.30
CA MET A 95 -0.95 -10.87 16.88
C MET A 95 -1.51 -11.85 15.84
N CYS A 96 -0.64 -12.31 14.92
CA CYS A 96 -0.97 -13.29 13.89
C CYS A 96 -0.08 -14.53 14.00
N SER A 97 -0.37 -15.56 13.21
CA SER A 97 0.47 -16.76 13.19
C SER A 97 1.78 -16.49 12.43
N LEU A 98 2.85 -17.18 12.82
CA LEU A 98 4.11 -17.11 12.07
C LEU A 98 3.94 -17.70 10.66
N GLY A 99 2.96 -18.60 10.46
CA GLY A 99 2.58 -19.12 9.14
C GLY A 99 2.00 -18.04 8.22
N ASP A 100 1.22 -17.07 8.76
CA ASP A 100 0.72 -15.93 7.98
C ASP A 100 1.88 -15.05 7.51
N ILE A 101 2.88 -14.84 8.37
CA ILE A 101 4.09 -14.09 8.00
C ILE A 101 4.84 -14.80 6.87
N LEU A 102 5.02 -16.13 6.97
CA LEU A 102 5.69 -16.91 5.93
C LEU A 102 4.96 -16.79 4.57
N VAL A 103 3.62 -16.84 4.57
CA VAL A 103 2.81 -16.65 3.36
C VAL A 103 3.01 -15.26 2.77
N ALA A 104 3.10 -14.22 3.60
CA ALA A 104 3.35 -12.85 3.14
C ALA A 104 4.78 -12.66 2.61
N ALA A 105 5.78 -13.27 3.27
CA ALA A 105 7.20 -13.12 2.96
C ALA A 105 7.65 -13.96 1.77
N VAL A 106 7.04 -15.13 1.58
CA VAL A 106 7.39 -16.10 0.52
C VAL A 106 6.20 -16.26 -0.44
N GLN A 107 5.75 -15.15 -1.03
CA GLN A 107 4.65 -15.14 -2.03
C GLN A 107 4.99 -15.81 -3.37
N ILE A 108 6.13 -16.43 -3.45
CA ILE A 108 6.59 -17.07 -4.67
C ILE A 108 5.99 -18.46 -4.69
N GLY A 109 5.15 -18.73 -5.66
CA GLY A 109 4.47 -20.02 -5.88
C GLY A 109 5.34 -21.28 -5.69
N PHE A 110 5.85 -21.48 -4.47
CA PHE A 110 6.33 -22.77 -4.04
C PHE A 110 5.12 -23.68 -3.89
N ARG A 111 4.64 -24.21 -5.02
CA ARG A 111 3.56 -25.19 -5.02
C ARG A 111 4.07 -26.54 -4.52
N PRO A 112 3.19 -27.34 -3.90
CA PRO A 112 3.56 -28.62 -3.26
C PRO A 112 4.02 -29.73 -4.21
N ASP A 113 3.86 -29.61 -5.52
CA ASP A 113 4.17 -30.67 -6.48
C ASP A 113 5.57 -30.50 -7.08
N GLY A 114 6.52 -31.32 -6.63
CA GLY A 114 7.92 -31.32 -7.08
C GLY A 114 8.15 -31.49 -8.58
N THR A 115 7.12 -31.75 -9.37
CA THR A 115 7.22 -31.86 -10.84
C THR A 115 7.39 -30.51 -11.55
N GLN A 116 7.04 -29.39 -10.88
CA GLN A 116 7.31 -28.05 -11.40
C GLN A 116 8.68 -27.50 -10.97
N GLU A 117 9.31 -28.03 -9.92
CA GLU A 117 10.59 -27.54 -9.41
C GLU A 117 11.75 -27.77 -10.39
N GLU A 118 11.83 -28.92 -11.03
CA GLU A 118 12.87 -29.14 -12.05
C GLU A 118 12.71 -28.25 -13.29
N ARG A 119 11.45 -28.03 -13.72
CA ARG A 119 11.16 -27.09 -14.81
C ARG A 119 11.40 -25.63 -14.40
N THR A 120 11.15 -25.29 -13.12
CA THR A 120 11.31 -23.92 -12.61
C THR A 120 12.76 -23.62 -12.22
N THR A 121 13.55 -24.59 -11.78
CA THR A 121 14.99 -24.38 -11.48
C THR A 121 15.77 -24.18 -12.77
N LYS A 122 15.49 -24.96 -13.82
CA LYS A 122 16.03 -24.69 -15.16
C LYS A 122 15.52 -23.36 -15.75
N ALA A 123 14.25 -23.02 -15.54
CA ALA A 123 13.67 -21.76 -16.03
C ALA A 123 14.08 -20.53 -15.21
N ALA A 124 14.52 -20.68 -13.97
CA ALA A 124 15.08 -19.59 -13.16
C ALA A 124 16.56 -19.32 -13.46
N LEU A 125 17.26 -20.34 -13.99
CA LEU A 125 18.65 -20.23 -14.43
C LEU A 125 18.78 -19.83 -15.91
N THR A 126 17.69 -19.86 -16.67
CA THR A 126 17.69 -19.51 -18.10
C THR A 126 16.64 -18.44 -18.37
N LEU A 127 17.08 -17.24 -18.63
CA LEU A 127 16.23 -16.18 -19.19
C LEU A 127 15.99 -16.51 -20.67
N LYS A 128 14.77 -16.98 -20.99
CA LYS A 128 14.35 -17.12 -22.39
C LYS A 128 13.77 -15.80 -22.87
N GLY A 129 14.45 -15.20 -23.79
CA GLY A 129 13.98 -13.99 -24.46
C GLY A 129 14.06 -14.14 -25.98
N TRP A 130 13.49 -13.20 -26.68
CA TRP A 130 13.45 -13.13 -28.13
C TRP A 130 14.27 -11.96 -28.64
N LEU A 131 15.06 -12.19 -29.67
CA LEU A 131 15.82 -11.16 -30.40
C LEU A 131 15.49 -11.26 -31.87
N PRO A 132 15.67 -10.17 -32.64
CA PRO A 132 15.65 -10.25 -34.10
C PRO A 132 16.66 -11.26 -34.62
N SER A 133 16.22 -12.16 -35.49
CA SER A 133 17.05 -13.24 -36.01
C SER A 133 18.05 -12.74 -37.05
N LYS A 134 19.34 -13.00 -36.82
CA LYS A 134 20.43 -12.66 -37.78
C LYS A 134 20.21 -13.29 -39.15
N LYS A 135 19.80 -14.58 -39.16
CA LYS A 135 19.56 -15.32 -40.41
C LYS A 135 18.45 -14.71 -41.24
N PHE A 136 17.41 -14.23 -40.57
CA PHE A 136 16.27 -13.61 -41.24
C PHE A 136 16.60 -12.23 -41.79
N ILE A 137 17.45 -11.46 -41.10
CA ILE A 137 17.89 -10.11 -41.52
C ILE A 137 18.83 -10.15 -42.69
N SER A 138 19.69 -11.19 -42.81
CA SER A 138 20.74 -11.31 -43.85
C SER A 138 20.33 -12.09 -45.11
N GLU A 139 19.18 -12.81 -45.10
CA GLU A 139 18.80 -13.69 -46.21
C GLU A 139 17.83 -13.04 -47.23
N GLU A 140 17.95 -13.45 -48.51
CA GLU A 140 17.09 -13.04 -49.64
C GLU A 140 15.57 -13.27 -49.35
N ARG A 141 15.22 -14.24 -48.53
CA ARG A 141 13.82 -14.53 -48.11
C ARG A 141 13.15 -13.34 -47.43
N PHE A 142 13.90 -12.53 -46.71
CA PHE A 142 13.38 -11.34 -46.06
C PHE A 142 13.04 -10.23 -47.07
N GLN A 143 13.92 -10.01 -48.05
CA GLN A 143 13.68 -9.08 -49.14
C GLN A 143 12.48 -9.53 -50.00
N ALA A 144 12.37 -10.83 -50.26
CA ALA A 144 11.19 -11.40 -50.98
C ALA A 144 9.90 -11.20 -50.22
N HIS A 145 9.88 -11.31 -48.88
CA HIS A 145 8.69 -11.08 -48.07
C HIS A 145 8.28 -9.59 -48.00
N LEU A 146 9.25 -8.68 -47.94
CA LEU A 146 9.05 -7.23 -48.05
C LEU A 146 8.50 -6.85 -49.44
N LEU A 147 9.01 -7.42 -50.51
CA LEU A 147 8.57 -7.16 -51.89
C LEU A 147 7.20 -7.75 -52.18
N SER A 148 6.89 -8.91 -51.63
CA SER A 148 5.54 -9.54 -51.79
C SER A 148 4.43 -8.79 -51.01
N SER A 149 4.79 -8.01 -50.00
CA SER A 149 3.86 -7.26 -49.15
C SER A 149 3.59 -5.82 -49.62
N GLN A 150 4.09 -5.40 -50.79
CA GLN A 150 3.87 -4.05 -51.36
C GLN A 150 2.42 -3.69 -51.65
N ARG A 151 1.44 -4.64 -51.48
CA ARG A 151 0.01 -4.38 -51.61
C ARG A 151 -0.73 -4.25 -50.28
N GLY A 152 -0.17 -3.64 -49.31
CA GLY A 152 -0.86 -3.30 -48.06
C GLY A 152 0.14 -3.12 -46.91
N SER A 153 0.15 -1.94 -46.29
CA SER A 153 0.95 -1.61 -45.09
C SER A 153 0.47 -2.43 -43.89
N SER A 154 0.80 -3.75 -43.85
CA SER A 154 0.47 -4.57 -42.69
C SER A 154 1.31 -4.20 -41.49
N ALA A 155 0.77 -4.32 -40.28
CA ALA A 155 1.50 -4.07 -39.04
C ALA A 155 2.78 -4.93 -38.93
N VAL A 156 2.79 -6.12 -39.55
CA VAL A 156 3.97 -6.99 -39.66
C VAL A 156 5.07 -6.35 -40.52
N THR A 157 4.69 -5.77 -41.67
CA THR A 157 5.66 -5.12 -42.58
C THR A 157 6.29 -3.89 -41.93
N ARG A 158 5.51 -3.08 -41.20
CA ARG A 158 6.05 -1.93 -40.46
C ARG A 158 7.03 -2.36 -39.36
N ALA A 159 6.67 -3.40 -38.59
CA ALA A 159 7.53 -3.94 -37.56
C ALA A 159 8.85 -4.49 -38.10
N LEU A 160 8.81 -5.19 -39.25
CA LEU A 160 10.02 -5.69 -39.95
C LEU A 160 10.90 -4.54 -40.42
N HIS A 161 10.32 -3.51 -41.01
CA HIS A 161 11.05 -2.33 -41.44
C HIS A 161 11.70 -1.59 -40.25
N PHE A 162 10.98 -1.49 -39.13
CA PHE A 162 11.52 -0.91 -37.89
C PHE A 162 12.71 -1.69 -37.34
N ILE A 163 12.61 -3.04 -37.34
CA ILE A 163 13.73 -3.91 -36.91
C ILE A 163 14.99 -3.65 -37.78
N LEU A 164 14.82 -3.58 -39.10
CA LEU A 164 15.94 -3.36 -40.01
C LEU A 164 16.63 -2.01 -39.83
N THR A 165 15.84 -0.97 -39.56
CA THR A 165 16.39 0.39 -39.47
C THR A 165 16.95 0.70 -38.09
N HIS A 166 16.46 0.08 -37.04
CA HIS A 166 16.77 0.46 -35.65
C HIS A 166 17.45 -0.62 -34.80
N TYR A 167 17.58 -1.86 -35.31
CA TYR A 167 18.25 -2.93 -34.56
C TYR A 167 19.69 -3.09 -35.03
N LYS A 168 20.64 -2.94 -34.09
CA LYS A 168 22.03 -3.34 -34.24
C LYS A 168 22.31 -4.50 -33.29
N GLU A 169 23.12 -5.44 -33.78
CA GLU A 169 23.49 -6.60 -32.98
C GLU A 169 24.24 -6.19 -31.72
N GLY A 170 23.83 -6.70 -30.58
CA GLY A 170 24.42 -6.37 -29.27
C GLY A 170 23.75 -5.17 -28.55
N ASP A 171 22.89 -4.41 -29.22
CA ASP A 171 22.27 -3.23 -28.63
C ASP A 171 21.19 -3.58 -27.58
N ARG A 172 20.71 -4.82 -27.54
CA ARG A 172 19.61 -5.22 -26.66
C ARG A 172 19.78 -6.62 -26.10
N ALA A 173 19.40 -6.78 -24.83
CA ALA A 173 19.21 -8.09 -24.21
C ALA A 173 17.95 -8.79 -24.78
N PRO A 174 17.85 -10.13 -24.72
CA PRO A 174 16.65 -10.85 -25.11
C PRO A 174 15.39 -10.35 -24.40
N MET A 175 14.36 -10.04 -25.18
CA MET A 175 13.13 -9.39 -24.73
C MET A 175 11.98 -10.38 -24.59
N SER A 176 11.06 -10.14 -23.66
CA SER A 176 9.77 -10.84 -23.61
C SER A 176 8.88 -10.45 -24.80
N ILE A 177 7.85 -11.26 -25.09
CA ILE A 177 6.88 -10.96 -26.17
C ILE A 177 6.21 -9.58 -25.96
N LYS A 178 6.00 -9.19 -24.69
CA LYS A 178 5.39 -7.89 -24.35
C LYS A 178 6.36 -6.74 -24.63
N GLU A 179 7.61 -6.87 -24.21
CA GLU A 179 8.66 -5.86 -24.46
C GLU A 179 8.93 -5.68 -25.96
N ILE A 180 8.90 -6.76 -26.74
CA ILE A 180 8.97 -6.67 -28.21
C ILE A 180 7.77 -5.94 -28.78
N GLY A 181 6.57 -6.22 -28.27
CA GLY A 181 5.35 -5.51 -28.70
C GLY A 181 5.41 -4.03 -28.42
N GLU A 182 5.92 -3.64 -27.25
CA GLU A 182 6.13 -2.25 -26.85
C GLU A 182 7.24 -1.59 -27.69
N TRP A 183 8.35 -2.27 -27.92
CA TRP A 183 9.47 -1.77 -28.72
C TRP A 183 9.10 -1.54 -30.19
N LEU A 184 8.30 -2.45 -30.78
CA LEU A 184 7.86 -2.36 -32.17
C LEU A 184 6.53 -1.60 -32.33
N GLU A 185 5.93 -1.14 -31.25
CA GLU A 185 4.60 -0.51 -31.20
C GLU A 185 3.49 -1.36 -31.87
N VAL A 186 3.53 -2.68 -31.62
CA VAL A 186 2.58 -3.63 -32.21
C VAL A 186 1.94 -4.53 -31.17
N SER A 187 0.77 -5.10 -31.52
CA SER A 187 0.06 -6.06 -30.66
C SER A 187 0.80 -7.40 -30.53
N ALA A 188 0.55 -8.14 -29.45
CA ALA A 188 1.11 -9.47 -29.21
C ALA A 188 0.81 -10.46 -30.34
N SER A 189 -0.32 -10.29 -31.04
CA SER A 189 -0.66 -11.13 -32.22
C SER A 189 0.29 -10.91 -33.40
N VAL A 190 0.78 -9.68 -33.58
CA VAL A 190 1.78 -9.34 -34.59
C VAL A 190 3.15 -9.91 -34.20
N VAL A 191 3.54 -9.82 -32.94
CA VAL A 191 4.76 -10.46 -32.43
C VAL A 191 4.71 -11.98 -32.64
N GLY A 192 3.54 -12.61 -32.41
CA GLY A 192 3.31 -14.03 -32.69
C GLY A 192 3.51 -14.39 -34.19
N LYS A 193 3.12 -13.49 -35.11
CA LYS A 193 3.37 -13.67 -36.55
C LYS A 193 4.86 -13.51 -36.89
N LEU A 194 5.55 -12.52 -36.31
CA LEU A 194 7.00 -12.34 -36.47
C LEU A 194 7.79 -13.57 -36.02
N ARG A 195 7.36 -14.23 -34.94
CA ARG A 195 7.93 -15.51 -34.50
C ARG A 195 7.71 -16.63 -35.52
N LYS A 196 6.48 -16.76 -36.02
CA LYS A 196 6.13 -17.83 -36.99
C LYS A 196 6.88 -17.73 -38.31
N ILE A 197 7.20 -16.52 -38.77
CA ILE A 197 7.99 -16.31 -39.99
C ILE A 197 9.51 -16.38 -39.73
N GLY A 198 9.94 -16.62 -38.48
CA GLY A 198 11.36 -16.73 -38.12
C GLY A 198 12.11 -15.38 -38.00
N ALA A 199 11.40 -14.25 -37.99
CA ALA A 199 12.01 -12.93 -37.82
C ALA A 199 12.54 -12.69 -36.41
N LEU A 200 12.07 -13.47 -35.44
CA LEU A 200 12.53 -13.47 -34.03
C LEU A 200 13.07 -14.86 -33.70
N GLU A 201 14.26 -14.92 -33.12
CA GLU A 201 14.86 -16.15 -32.60
C GLU A 201 14.85 -16.17 -31.07
N GLU A 202 14.63 -17.36 -30.51
CA GLU A 202 14.68 -17.57 -29.06
C GLU A 202 16.13 -17.72 -28.65
N ARG A 203 16.57 -16.92 -27.65
CA ARG A 203 17.87 -17.07 -27.01
C ARG A 203 17.71 -17.36 -25.53
N GLU A 204 18.46 -18.33 -25.07
CA GLU A 204 18.62 -18.66 -23.65
C GLU A 204 19.87 -17.96 -23.13
N LEU A 205 19.71 -17.11 -22.12
CA LEU A 205 20.81 -16.58 -21.32
C LEU A 205 20.86 -17.39 -20.01
N LEU A 206 21.97 -18.05 -19.75
CA LEU A 206 22.25 -18.61 -18.43
C LEU A 206 22.35 -17.43 -17.45
N ALA A 207 21.60 -17.47 -16.37
CA ALA A 207 21.63 -16.44 -15.33
C ALA A 207 22.99 -16.37 -14.59
N THR A 208 23.93 -17.25 -14.92
CA THR A 208 25.32 -17.26 -14.45
C THR A 208 26.24 -16.30 -15.20
N GLU A 209 25.80 -15.74 -16.33
CA GLU A 209 26.50 -14.61 -16.97
C GLU A 209 25.99 -13.26 -16.42
N VAL A 210 25.73 -13.20 -15.10
CA VAL A 210 25.61 -11.92 -14.42
C VAL A 210 27.00 -11.29 -14.49
N ARG A 211 27.15 -10.29 -15.31
CA ARG A 211 28.35 -9.47 -15.40
C ARG A 211 28.68 -8.97 -13.99
N GLU A 212 29.71 -9.52 -13.37
CA GLU A 212 30.25 -9.03 -12.08
C GLU A 212 30.63 -7.54 -12.16
N ASP A 213 30.70 -6.95 -13.35
CA ASP A 213 31.14 -5.59 -13.66
C ASP A 213 30.08 -4.67 -14.26
N ALA A 214 28.77 -4.90 -14.06
CA ALA A 214 27.79 -3.91 -14.48
C ALA A 214 27.98 -2.63 -13.66
N LEU A 215 28.81 -1.72 -14.13
CA LEU A 215 28.99 -0.40 -13.54
C LEU A 215 27.63 0.33 -13.53
N LEU A 216 27.31 0.98 -12.42
CA LEU A 216 26.17 1.89 -12.39
C LEU A 216 26.41 2.98 -13.45
N PRO A 217 25.36 3.40 -14.19
CA PRO A 217 25.48 4.53 -15.09
C PRO A 217 26.09 5.73 -14.37
N THR A 218 27.06 6.36 -14.97
CA THR A 218 27.81 7.49 -14.37
C THR A 218 26.99 8.77 -14.31
N LYS A 219 25.79 8.78 -14.89
CA LYS A 219 24.90 9.92 -14.89
C LYS A 219 24.40 10.20 -13.47
N ARG A 220 24.65 11.42 -12.96
CA ARG A 220 24.10 11.90 -11.70
C ARG A 220 22.71 12.47 -11.92
N ALA A 221 21.81 12.26 -10.96
CA ALA A 221 20.46 12.81 -11.00
C ALA A 221 20.44 14.30 -10.65
N GLY A 222 21.37 14.75 -9.83
CA GLY A 222 21.41 16.13 -9.32
C GLY A 222 20.22 16.44 -8.42
N ASP A 223 19.72 15.45 -7.68
CA ASP A 223 18.57 15.64 -6.79
C ASP A 223 18.93 16.51 -5.59
N THR A 224 17.94 17.27 -5.09
CA THR A 224 18.11 18.24 -4.01
C THR A 224 18.17 17.61 -2.62
N LEU A 225 17.71 16.38 -2.45
CA LEU A 225 17.61 15.72 -1.15
C LEU A 225 18.86 14.93 -0.79
N SER A 226 19.56 14.34 -1.75
CA SER A 226 20.77 13.56 -1.50
C SER A 226 21.86 14.29 -0.72
N PRO A 227 22.11 15.61 -0.88
CA PRO A 227 23.05 16.35 -0.06
C PRO A 227 22.66 16.49 1.39
N LEU A 228 21.36 16.40 1.71
CA LEU A 228 20.81 16.50 3.07
C LEU A 228 20.97 15.20 3.86
N VAL A 229 21.16 14.08 3.15
CA VAL A 229 21.34 12.77 3.77
C VAL A 229 22.76 12.65 4.31
N ARG A 230 22.91 12.81 5.63
CA ARG A 230 24.18 12.63 6.36
C ARG A 230 24.26 11.22 6.92
N VAL A 231 25.40 10.57 6.69
CA VAL A 231 25.74 9.28 7.31
C VAL A 231 26.39 9.59 8.65
N GLY A 232 25.74 9.24 9.74
CA GLY A 232 26.25 9.45 11.11
C GLY A 232 25.14 10.00 12.02
N GLY A 233 25.14 9.60 13.28
CA GLY A 233 24.10 9.89 14.25
C GLY A 233 23.13 8.72 14.44
N ASN A 234 21.85 9.00 14.62
CA ASN A 234 20.82 7.96 14.70
C ASN A 234 20.69 7.22 13.36
N ASN A 235 20.45 5.91 13.43
CA ASN A 235 20.28 5.08 12.23
C ASN A 235 19.03 5.44 11.40
N ILE A 236 18.12 6.25 11.94
CA ILE A 236 16.88 6.68 11.28
C ILE A 236 16.94 8.19 11.09
N LEU A 237 16.77 8.62 9.83
CA LEU A 237 16.64 10.02 9.44
C LEU A 237 15.22 10.27 8.95
N LEU A 238 14.51 11.18 9.62
CA LEU A 238 13.25 11.75 9.14
C LEU A 238 13.55 13.02 8.35
N LEU A 239 13.25 13.01 7.07
CA LEU A 239 13.47 14.13 6.17
C LEU A 239 12.14 14.72 5.75
N HIS A 240 11.83 15.90 6.27
CA HIS A 240 10.66 16.68 5.88
C HIS A 240 10.98 17.46 4.60
N ALA A 241 10.26 17.20 3.52
CA ALA A 241 10.47 17.79 2.19
C ALA A 241 9.22 18.53 1.70
N PRO A 242 8.88 19.69 2.30
CA PRO A 242 7.64 20.41 2.00
C PRO A 242 7.62 20.91 0.55
N GLY A 243 6.44 20.85 -0.07
CA GLY A 243 6.21 21.31 -1.45
C GLY A 243 6.79 20.43 -2.54
N SER A 244 7.43 19.30 -2.20
CA SER A 244 7.96 18.35 -3.17
C SER A 244 6.89 17.32 -3.55
N HIS A 245 6.88 16.90 -4.83
CA HIS A 245 6.07 15.77 -5.28
C HIS A 245 6.81 14.44 -5.06
N THR A 246 6.08 13.34 -5.03
CA THR A 246 6.60 12.00 -4.66
C THR A 246 7.87 11.59 -5.43
N GLU A 247 7.93 11.88 -6.74
CA GLU A 247 9.12 11.53 -7.55
C GLU A 247 10.38 12.33 -7.12
N ALA A 248 10.21 13.59 -6.72
CA ALA A 248 11.31 14.45 -6.26
C ALA A 248 11.83 14.04 -4.87
N ARG A 249 11.06 13.26 -4.10
CA ARG A 249 11.46 12.75 -2.79
C ARG A 249 12.41 11.55 -2.86
N ILE A 250 12.76 11.06 -4.05
CA ILE A 250 13.68 9.93 -4.20
C ILE A 250 15.13 10.43 -4.23
N PRO A 251 15.97 10.11 -3.24
CA PRO A 251 17.35 10.55 -3.18
C PRO A 251 18.26 9.68 -4.07
N ILE A 252 18.18 9.87 -5.38
CA ILE A 252 18.83 9.01 -6.39
C ILE A 252 20.36 9.01 -6.24
N ASP A 253 20.98 10.20 -6.11
CA ASP A 253 22.43 10.32 -5.99
C ASP A 253 22.96 9.68 -4.70
N TYR A 254 22.16 9.72 -3.61
CA TYR A 254 22.49 9.01 -2.37
C TYR A 254 22.45 7.48 -2.58
N LEU A 255 21.39 6.97 -3.20
CA LEU A 255 21.24 5.55 -3.49
C LEU A 255 22.37 5.03 -4.40
N GLN A 256 22.75 5.80 -5.42
CA GLN A 256 23.90 5.48 -6.27
C GLN A 256 25.20 5.39 -5.46
N ARG A 257 25.47 6.37 -4.57
CA ARG A 257 26.67 6.35 -3.71
C ARG A 257 26.73 5.13 -2.79
N VAL A 258 25.58 4.69 -2.26
CA VAL A 258 25.51 3.49 -1.43
C VAL A 258 25.85 2.25 -2.27
N LEU A 259 25.24 2.12 -3.45
CA LEU A 259 25.39 0.95 -4.31
C LEU A 259 26.74 0.86 -5.02
N THR A 260 27.47 1.96 -5.18
CA THR A 260 28.87 1.91 -5.68
C THR A 260 29.81 1.19 -4.72
N LYS A 261 29.47 1.14 -3.43
CA LYS A 261 30.22 0.40 -2.41
C LYS A 261 29.80 -1.07 -2.29
N GLY A 262 28.91 -1.53 -3.15
CA GLY A 262 28.29 -2.84 -3.10
C GLY A 262 27.15 -2.92 -2.08
N GLY A 263 26.39 -4.03 -2.11
CA GLY A 263 25.25 -4.29 -1.22
C GLY A 263 23.90 -3.93 -1.83
N GLN A 264 22.88 -3.98 -1.02
CA GLN A 264 21.48 -3.86 -1.42
C GLN A 264 20.85 -2.59 -0.81
N ALA A 265 20.01 -1.91 -1.59
CA ALA A 265 19.17 -0.82 -1.11
C ALA A 265 17.70 -1.19 -1.32
N LEU A 266 16.84 -0.87 -0.35
CA LEU A 266 15.39 -1.04 -0.48
C LEU A 266 14.72 0.33 -0.56
N LEU A 267 13.93 0.54 -1.61
CA LEU A 267 13.08 1.73 -1.79
C LEU A 267 11.61 1.30 -1.77
N LEU A 268 10.87 1.80 -0.79
CA LEU A 268 9.44 1.60 -0.66
C LEU A 268 8.68 2.83 -1.16
N LEU A 269 7.65 2.57 -1.96
CA LEU A 269 6.73 3.57 -2.48
C LEU A 269 5.30 3.25 -2.02
N PRO A 270 4.45 4.28 -1.82
CA PRO A 270 3.14 4.09 -1.23
C PRO A 270 2.18 3.31 -2.13
N ASP A 271 2.19 3.57 -3.43
CA ASP A 271 1.23 3.01 -4.36
C ASP A 271 1.81 2.62 -5.73
N ILE A 272 0.99 1.90 -6.51
CA ILE A 272 1.40 1.40 -7.83
C ILE A 272 1.54 2.51 -8.89
N VAL A 273 0.85 3.64 -8.70
CA VAL A 273 0.92 4.76 -9.65
C VAL A 273 2.25 5.46 -9.50
N ALA A 274 2.65 5.75 -8.26
CA ALA A 274 3.97 6.28 -7.93
C ALA A 274 5.09 5.34 -8.45
N LEU A 275 4.96 4.02 -8.19
CA LEU A 275 5.94 3.05 -8.68
C LEU A 275 6.07 3.07 -10.21
N LYS A 276 4.97 3.07 -10.94
CA LYS A 276 5.00 3.10 -12.41
C LYS A 276 5.56 4.41 -12.97
N ALA A 277 5.31 5.53 -12.30
CA ALA A 277 5.83 6.83 -12.72
C ALA A 277 7.37 6.90 -12.60
N VAL A 278 7.93 6.35 -11.51
CA VAL A 278 9.37 6.48 -11.24
C VAL A 278 10.23 5.39 -11.89
N LEU A 279 9.68 4.20 -12.17
CA LEU A 279 10.45 3.06 -12.70
C LEU A 279 11.25 3.40 -13.97
N PRO A 280 10.70 4.05 -15.01
CA PRO A 280 11.46 4.38 -16.23
C PRO A 280 12.65 5.29 -15.94
N LYS A 281 12.47 6.26 -15.04
CA LYS A 281 13.53 7.18 -14.64
C LYS A 281 14.62 6.45 -13.84
N LEU A 282 14.25 5.62 -12.87
CA LEU A 282 15.21 4.85 -12.07
C LEU A 282 16.01 3.87 -12.94
N LYS A 283 15.39 3.31 -13.98
CA LYS A 283 16.09 2.43 -14.92
C LYS A 283 17.24 3.14 -15.65
N LEU A 284 17.13 4.45 -15.89
CA LEU A 284 18.23 5.26 -16.48
C LEU A 284 19.43 5.39 -15.55
N TYR A 285 19.22 5.35 -14.22
CA TYR A 285 20.26 5.55 -13.22
C TYR A 285 20.81 4.26 -12.62
N PHE A 286 20.03 3.17 -12.63
CA PHE A 286 20.42 1.91 -12.01
C PHE A 286 20.56 0.75 -12.99
N GLY A 287 20.06 0.89 -14.23
CA GLY A 287 20.20 -0.14 -15.29
C GLY A 287 19.70 -1.51 -14.83
N ASP A 288 20.52 -2.53 -15.00
CA ASP A 288 20.21 -3.92 -14.65
C ASP A 288 20.28 -4.21 -13.15
N ARG A 289 20.77 -3.25 -12.35
CA ARG A 289 20.75 -3.32 -10.88
C ARG A 289 19.44 -2.80 -10.25
N LEU A 290 18.38 -2.66 -11.05
CA LEU A 290 17.05 -2.27 -10.58
C LEU A 290 16.13 -3.50 -10.53
N PHE A 291 15.73 -3.90 -9.33
CA PHE A 291 14.88 -5.06 -9.06
C PHE A 291 13.51 -4.62 -8.58
N ALA A 292 12.50 -4.70 -9.44
CA ALA A 292 11.12 -4.33 -9.08
C ALA A 292 10.36 -5.52 -8.46
N TYR A 293 9.68 -5.26 -7.33
CA TYR A 293 8.87 -6.24 -6.62
C TYR A 293 7.49 -5.68 -6.28
N SER A 294 6.51 -6.02 -7.10
CA SER A 294 5.13 -5.54 -6.92
C SER A 294 4.11 -6.53 -7.45
N SER A 295 2.84 -6.33 -7.11
CA SER A 295 1.72 -7.13 -7.64
C SER A 295 1.50 -6.95 -9.14
N SER A 296 2.00 -5.87 -9.74
CA SER A 296 1.95 -5.65 -11.19
C SER A 296 3.07 -6.36 -11.95
N SER A 297 4.12 -6.82 -11.26
CA SER A 297 5.17 -7.64 -11.84
C SER A 297 4.67 -9.07 -12.07
N SER A 298 5.16 -9.72 -13.11
CA SER A 298 4.87 -11.13 -13.35
C SER A 298 5.40 -12.01 -12.21
N GLU A 299 4.84 -13.21 -12.06
CA GLU A 299 5.31 -14.17 -11.03
C GLU A 299 6.81 -14.49 -11.22
N LYS A 300 7.26 -14.60 -12.48
CA LYS A 300 8.66 -14.84 -12.83
C LYS A 300 9.57 -13.70 -12.38
N GLU A 301 9.19 -12.45 -12.64
CA GLU A 301 9.96 -11.27 -12.23
C GLU A 301 10.03 -11.16 -10.71
N ARG A 302 8.91 -11.35 -10.01
CA ARG A 302 8.89 -11.34 -8.55
C ARG A 302 9.80 -12.42 -7.96
N ARG A 303 9.75 -13.62 -8.52
CA ARG A 303 10.62 -14.72 -8.11
C ARG A 303 12.09 -14.40 -8.36
N SER A 304 12.43 -13.85 -9.51
CA SER A 304 13.80 -13.42 -9.83
C SER A 304 14.29 -12.38 -8.81
N SER A 305 13.54 -11.32 -8.59
CA SER A 305 13.90 -10.26 -7.62
C SER A 305 14.05 -10.80 -6.19
N TRP A 306 13.20 -11.75 -5.79
CA TRP A 306 13.30 -12.37 -4.48
C TRP A 306 14.55 -13.24 -4.33
N LEU A 307 14.89 -14.04 -5.36
CA LEU A 307 16.10 -14.87 -5.35
C LEU A 307 17.36 -14.02 -5.38
N SER A 308 17.41 -12.96 -6.20
CA SER A 308 18.49 -11.98 -6.21
C SER A 308 18.68 -11.32 -4.84
N ALA A 309 17.56 -11.00 -4.15
CA ALA A 309 17.61 -10.47 -2.78
C ALA A 309 18.24 -11.45 -1.81
N LEU A 310 17.83 -12.74 -1.84
CA LEU A 310 18.36 -13.80 -0.99
C LEU A 310 19.83 -14.11 -1.27
N GLN A 311 20.25 -14.04 -2.54
CA GLN A 311 21.64 -14.28 -2.94
C GLN A 311 22.58 -13.10 -2.62
N GLY A 312 22.04 -11.97 -2.16
CA GLY A 312 22.82 -10.77 -1.84
C GLY A 312 23.25 -9.98 -3.06
N GLU A 313 22.58 -10.15 -4.21
CA GLU A 313 22.90 -9.43 -5.45
C GLU A 313 22.78 -7.92 -5.23
N SER A 314 23.86 -7.19 -5.57
CA SER A 314 23.96 -5.75 -5.34
C SER A 314 23.04 -4.97 -6.26
N GLY A 315 22.16 -4.12 -5.69
CA GLY A 315 21.26 -3.29 -6.47
C GLY A 315 20.17 -2.60 -5.66
N LEU A 316 19.36 -1.83 -6.39
CA LEU A 316 18.18 -1.15 -5.86
C LEU A 316 16.95 -2.04 -6.00
N TYR A 317 16.45 -2.51 -4.88
CA TYR A 317 15.17 -3.21 -4.77
C TYR A 317 14.07 -2.19 -4.54
N ILE A 318 13.08 -2.16 -5.41
CA ILE A 318 11.99 -1.19 -5.35
C ILE A 318 10.65 -1.91 -5.33
N GLY A 319 9.74 -1.45 -4.47
CA GLY A 319 8.40 -2.01 -4.42
C GLY A 319 7.44 -1.27 -3.51
N LEU A 320 6.29 -1.89 -3.33
CA LEU A 320 5.23 -1.44 -2.44
C LEU A 320 5.35 -2.17 -1.09
N ARG A 321 4.33 -2.07 -0.23
CA ARG A 321 4.30 -2.70 1.10
C ARG A 321 4.83 -4.13 1.18
N ALA A 322 4.57 -4.97 0.15
CA ALA A 322 5.03 -6.36 0.16
C ALA A 322 6.55 -6.52 0.01
N ALA A 323 7.24 -5.52 -0.54
CA ALA A 323 8.68 -5.57 -0.74
C ALA A 323 9.48 -5.51 0.58
N VAL A 324 8.86 -5.07 1.67
CA VAL A 324 9.48 -5.06 3.00
C VAL A 324 9.84 -6.47 3.51
N TRP A 325 9.19 -7.51 2.96
CA TRP A 325 9.45 -8.91 3.29
C TRP A 325 10.55 -9.58 2.46
N LEU A 326 11.19 -8.86 1.54
CA LEU A 326 12.30 -9.41 0.75
C LEU A 326 13.44 -9.86 1.66
N PRO A 327 14.04 -11.04 1.42
CA PRO A 327 15.12 -11.59 2.24
C PRO A 327 16.46 -10.95 1.88
N LEU A 328 16.59 -9.65 2.08
CA LEU A 328 17.77 -8.86 1.72
C LEU A 328 18.97 -9.22 2.60
N ALA A 329 19.87 -10.06 2.08
CA ALA A 329 21.00 -10.59 2.82
C ALA A 329 22.10 -9.55 3.12
N GLN A 330 22.19 -8.50 2.31
CA GLN A 330 23.23 -7.46 2.40
C GLN A 330 22.64 -6.04 2.33
N LEU A 331 21.54 -5.81 3.05
CA LEU A 331 20.88 -4.50 3.08
C LEU A 331 21.79 -3.44 3.70
N LYS A 332 22.00 -2.32 2.99
CA LYS A 332 22.84 -1.19 3.41
C LYS A 332 22.06 0.07 3.70
N THR A 333 20.94 0.26 3.02
CA THR A 333 20.05 1.40 3.25
C THR A 333 18.61 1.04 2.89
N LEU A 334 17.70 1.66 3.61
CA LEU A 334 16.26 1.54 3.40
C LEU A 334 15.67 2.95 3.27
N VAL A 335 14.88 3.18 2.24
CA VAL A 335 14.21 4.46 1.99
C VAL A 335 12.72 4.21 1.91
N VAL A 336 11.94 4.95 2.69
CA VAL A 336 10.47 4.96 2.64
C VAL A 336 10.02 6.34 2.23
N VAL A 337 9.36 6.45 1.10
CA VAL A 337 8.82 7.72 0.58
C VAL A 337 7.36 7.82 0.97
N ASP A 338 6.94 8.97 1.48
CA ASP A 338 5.59 9.22 2.01
C ASP A 338 5.23 8.18 3.09
N GLU A 339 6.06 8.16 4.15
CA GLU A 339 6.07 7.12 5.20
C GLU A 339 4.72 6.96 5.91
N GLU A 340 3.92 7.99 5.88
CA GLU A 340 2.60 8.11 6.49
C GLU A 340 1.45 7.62 5.59
N ASP A 341 1.74 7.27 4.31
CA ASP A 341 0.68 6.95 3.35
C ASP A 341 -0.05 5.63 3.70
N ILE A 342 -1.38 5.65 3.56
CA ILE A 342 -2.24 4.49 3.83
C ILE A 342 -1.91 3.29 2.93
N GLY A 343 -1.28 3.49 1.79
CA GLY A 343 -0.82 2.44 0.86
C GLY A 343 0.15 1.44 1.50
N TYR A 344 0.83 1.84 2.59
CA TYR A 344 1.69 0.95 3.37
C TYR A 344 0.92 0.02 4.30
N ARG A 345 -0.38 0.24 4.50
CA ARG A 345 -1.20 -0.63 5.34
C ARG A 345 -1.74 -1.83 4.57
N GLN A 346 -1.58 -3.02 5.13
CA GLN A 346 -2.29 -4.23 4.71
C GLN A 346 -3.47 -4.48 5.65
N PHE A 347 -4.68 -4.36 5.12
CA PHE A 347 -5.90 -4.62 5.87
C PHE A 347 -6.26 -6.10 5.88
N GLU A 348 -6.15 -6.77 4.72
CA GLU A 348 -6.42 -8.18 4.50
C GLU A 348 -5.53 -8.76 3.40
N PRO A 349 -5.19 -10.05 3.47
CA PRO A 349 -5.35 -10.98 4.61
C PRO A 349 -4.35 -10.69 5.73
N ALA A 350 -4.38 -11.52 6.81
CA ALA A 350 -3.30 -11.51 7.80
C ALA A 350 -1.94 -11.82 7.11
N PRO A 351 -0.84 -11.23 7.63
CA PRO A 351 -0.73 -10.25 8.73
C PRO A 351 -1.31 -8.88 8.34
N ARG A 352 -2.04 -8.26 9.27
CA ARG A 352 -2.51 -6.88 9.16
C ARG A 352 -1.40 -5.96 9.63
N PHE A 353 -0.54 -5.49 8.72
CA PHE A 353 0.68 -4.79 9.07
C PHE A 353 0.82 -3.44 8.35
N THR A 354 1.62 -2.57 8.91
CA THR A 354 2.09 -1.34 8.26
C THR A 354 3.52 -1.52 7.80
N ALA A 355 3.77 -1.38 6.50
CA ALA A 355 5.10 -1.65 5.94
C ALA A 355 6.17 -0.70 6.48
N THR A 356 5.83 0.54 6.81
CA THR A 356 6.74 1.49 7.46
C THR A 356 7.24 0.96 8.81
N HIS A 357 6.35 0.41 9.66
CA HIS A 357 6.76 -0.19 10.94
C HIS A 357 7.65 -1.43 10.75
N VAL A 358 7.28 -2.30 9.80
CA VAL A 358 8.09 -3.48 9.47
C VAL A 358 9.46 -3.06 8.92
N ALA A 359 9.51 -2.01 8.10
CA ALA A 359 10.75 -1.45 7.55
C ALA A 359 11.68 -0.92 8.65
N LEU A 360 11.13 -0.21 9.63
CA LEU A 360 11.89 0.28 10.80
C LEU A 360 12.46 -0.88 11.61
N MET A 361 11.70 -1.96 11.81
CA MET A 361 12.17 -3.14 12.51
C MET A 361 13.17 -3.96 11.67
N LEU A 362 12.98 -4.05 10.36
CA LEU A 362 13.97 -4.61 9.45
C LEU A 362 15.31 -3.89 9.59
N ALA A 363 15.28 -2.56 9.57
CA ALA A 363 16.46 -1.74 9.75
C ALA A 363 17.10 -1.93 11.14
N HIS A 364 16.30 -2.12 12.18
CA HIS A 364 16.79 -2.41 13.54
C HIS A 364 17.56 -3.75 13.56
N PHE A 365 16.98 -4.82 13.07
CA PHE A 365 17.61 -6.16 13.07
C PHE A 365 18.82 -6.26 12.12
N THR A 366 18.83 -5.50 11.03
CA THR A 366 19.93 -5.47 10.06
C THR A 366 20.97 -4.37 10.33
N HIS A 367 20.76 -3.54 11.37
CA HIS A 367 21.59 -2.36 11.68
C HIS A 367 21.78 -1.42 10.47
N THR A 368 20.72 -1.22 9.71
CA THR A 368 20.74 -0.49 8.42
C THR A 368 20.27 0.95 8.62
N GLN A 369 20.90 1.89 7.89
CA GLN A 369 20.43 3.27 7.85
C GLN A 369 19.09 3.36 7.14
N THR A 370 18.12 4.05 7.75
CA THR A 370 16.77 4.24 7.23
C THR A 370 16.49 5.72 7.01
N LEU A 371 15.94 6.02 5.84
CA LEU A 371 15.43 7.33 5.48
C LEU A 371 13.91 7.25 5.39
N LEU A 372 13.23 8.02 6.21
CA LEU A 372 11.80 8.30 6.09
C LEU A 372 11.69 9.68 5.44
N ILE A 373 11.06 9.77 4.29
CA ILE A 373 10.97 11.03 3.52
C ILE A 373 9.50 11.33 3.26
N SER A 374 9.05 12.52 3.64
CA SER A 374 7.67 12.96 3.41
C SER A 374 7.56 14.47 3.29
N SER A 375 6.53 14.95 2.59
CA SER A 375 6.09 16.36 2.65
C SER A 375 5.22 16.63 3.88
N THR A 376 4.69 15.58 4.52
CA THR A 376 3.80 15.65 5.68
C THR A 376 4.10 14.49 6.63
N PRO A 377 5.28 14.47 7.28
CA PRO A 377 5.66 13.41 8.21
C PRO A 377 4.57 13.10 9.22
N SER A 378 4.36 11.80 9.55
CA SER A 378 3.35 11.42 10.54
C SER A 378 3.64 12.00 11.93
N VAL A 379 2.58 12.22 12.71
CA VAL A 379 2.68 12.68 14.12
C VAL A 379 3.54 11.70 14.93
N GLU A 380 3.42 10.41 14.66
CA GLU A 380 4.20 9.35 15.28
C GLU A 380 5.70 9.48 14.97
N SER A 381 6.08 9.62 13.71
CA SER A 381 7.50 9.79 13.29
C SER A 381 8.06 11.12 13.80
N TYR A 382 7.28 12.18 13.76
CA TYR A 382 7.67 13.48 14.29
C TYR A 382 7.92 13.43 15.81
N THR A 383 7.07 12.72 16.56
CA THR A 383 7.28 12.50 18.00
C THR A 383 8.60 11.78 18.30
N GLN A 384 8.98 10.78 17.49
CA GLN A 384 10.27 10.10 17.64
C GLN A 384 11.44 11.06 17.37
N ALA A 385 11.26 12.00 16.43
CA ALA A 385 12.26 13.04 16.17
C ALA A 385 12.39 14.03 17.35
N LEU A 386 11.28 14.50 17.92
CA LEU A 386 11.29 15.34 19.14
C LEU A 386 11.96 14.64 20.33
N GLN A 387 11.76 13.33 20.46
CA GLN A 387 12.41 12.50 21.48
C GLN A 387 13.89 12.18 21.16
N LYS A 388 14.44 12.74 20.06
CA LYS A 388 15.81 12.50 19.59
C LYS A 388 16.14 11.03 19.29
N ARG A 389 15.11 10.22 19.04
CA ARG A 389 15.27 8.82 18.55
C ARG A 389 15.53 8.78 17.05
N TYR A 390 14.98 9.75 16.32
CA TYR A 390 15.27 9.97 14.89
C TYR A 390 16.05 11.27 14.74
N SER A 391 16.96 11.30 13.76
CA SER A 391 17.52 12.56 13.27
C SER A 391 16.46 13.24 12.43
N PHE A 392 16.30 14.56 12.57
CA PHE A 392 15.33 15.35 11.81
C PHE A 392 16.05 16.36 10.93
N VAL A 393 15.67 16.41 9.68
CA VAL A 393 16.16 17.41 8.72
C VAL A 393 14.97 17.91 7.91
N GLU A 394 14.88 19.23 7.77
CA GLU A 394 13.91 19.88 6.92
C GLU A 394 14.58 20.39 5.65
N ALA A 395 14.05 19.99 4.50
CA ALA A 395 14.49 20.49 3.20
C ALA A 395 13.87 21.87 2.94
N PRO A 396 14.52 22.71 2.11
CA PRO A 396 13.91 23.96 1.67
C PRO A 396 12.53 23.71 1.04
N ASN A 397 11.55 24.54 1.40
CA ASN A 397 10.21 24.45 0.84
C ASN A 397 10.26 24.68 -0.68
N SER A 398 9.80 23.70 -1.44
CA SER A 398 9.73 23.73 -2.91
C SER A 398 8.30 23.93 -3.44
N SER A 399 7.36 24.34 -2.59
CA SER A 399 5.99 24.64 -3.00
C SER A 399 5.97 25.71 -4.09
N ARG A 400 5.11 25.48 -5.09
CA ARG A 400 4.88 26.44 -6.16
C ARG A 400 3.97 27.56 -5.67
N GLU A 401 4.16 28.75 -6.21
CA GLU A 401 3.19 29.83 -6.05
C GLU A 401 1.92 29.47 -6.83
N ILE A 402 0.82 29.39 -6.12
CA ILE A 402 -0.51 29.17 -6.67
C ILE A 402 -1.48 30.21 -6.10
N ARG A 403 -2.53 30.51 -6.85
CA ARG A 403 -3.63 31.31 -6.32
C ARG A 403 -4.50 30.41 -5.44
N LEU A 404 -4.28 30.47 -4.12
CA LEU A 404 -5.04 29.74 -3.10
C LEU A 404 -6.16 30.64 -2.55
N GLN A 405 -7.39 30.12 -2.57
CA GLN A 405 -8.57 30.79 -2.01
C GLN A 405 -9.31 29.84 -1.09
N THR A 406 -9.68 30.33 0.09
CA THR A 406 -10.56 29.61 1.03
C THR A 406 -11.90 30.32 1.12
N VAL A 407 -12.98 29.58 1.18
CA VAL A 407 -14.33 30.11 1.24
C VAL A 407 -15.09 29.50 2.40
N TRP A 408 -15.39 30.31 3.39
CA TRP A 408 -16.29 29.92 4.48
C TRP A 408 -17.74 29.95 4.00
N MET A 409 -18.30 28.78 3.74
CA MET A 409 -19.59 28.62 3.07
C MET A 409 -20.75 29.23 3.84
N SER A 410 -20.76 29.14 5.18
CA SER A 410 -21.82 29.76 5.99
C SER A 410 -21.91 31.27 5.73
N LYS A 411 -20.78 31.96 5.73
CA LYS A 411 -20.72 33.39 5.41
C LYS A 411 -21.05 33.65 3.96
N ALA A 412 -20.57 32.83 3.03
CA ALA A 412 -20.89 32.97 1.61
C ALA A 412 -22.39 32.79 1.32
N PHE A 413 -23.10 31.96 2.07
CA PHE A 413 -24.57 31.85 2.01
C PHE A 413 -25.27 33.11 2.50
N GLU A 414 -24.84 33.69 3.62
CA GLU A 414 -25.38 34.96 4.15
C GLU A 414 -25.20 36.10 3.17
N GLU A 415 -24.08 36.14 2.48
CA GLU A 415 -23.73 37.18 1.48
C GLU A 415 -24.29 36.88 0.08
N ASN A 416 -25.11 35.84 -0.09
CA ASN A 416 -25.67 35.38 -1.38
C ASN A 416 -24.60 35.11 -2.48
N ARG A 417 -23.41 34.67 -2.09
CA ARG A 417 -22.28 34.28 -2.99
C ARG A 417 -22.22 32.79 -3.31
N VAL A 418 -23.35 32.11 -3.26
CA VAL A 418 -23.43 30.66 -3.49
C VAL A 418 -24.48 30.38 -4.56
N GLN A 419 -24.12 29.51 -5.52
CA GLN A 419 -25.06 29.04 -6.55
C GLN A 419 -25.26 27.52 -6.40
N ALA A 420 -26.43 27.02 -6.82
CA ALA A 420 -26.85 25.62 -6.71
C ALA A 420 -26.71 25.04 -5.28
N ARG A 421 -26.70 25.88 -4.24
CA ARG A 421 -26.53 25.57 -2.82
C ARG A 421 -25.25 24.78 -2.47
N MET A 422 -24.22 24.84 -3.33
CA MET A 422 -22.96 24.11 -3.08
C MET A 422 -21.70 24.71 -3.72
N LEU A 423 -21.85 25.69 -4.61
CA LEU A 423 -20.73 26.29 -5.34
C LEU A 423 -20.61 27.77 -5.01
N SER A 424 -19.49 28.20 -4.47
CA SER A 424 -19.19 29.61 -4.25
C SER A 424 -18.86 30.32 -5.58
N PHE A 425 -19.02 31.63 -5.61
CA PHE A 425 -18.67 32.42 -6.78
C PHE A 425 -17.16 32.37 -7.09
N GLU A 426 -16.32 32.24 -6.05
CA GLU A 426 -14.87 32.06 -6.18
C GLU A 426 -14.53 30.74 -6.90
N LEU A 427 -15.18 29.63 -6.51
CA LEU A 427 -14.96 28.34 -7.18
C LEU A 427 -15.46 28.38 -8.62
N MET A 428 -16.63 28.98 -8.86
CA MET A 428 -17.18 29.13 -10.21
C MET A 428 -16.29 30.00 -11.09
N GLY A 429 -15.72 31.08 -10.54
CA GLY A 429 -14.76 31.94 -11.23
C GLY A 429 -13.51 31.16 -11.64
N ALA A 430 -12.93 30.40 -10.73
CA ALA A 430 -11.74 29.57 -11.00
C ALA A 430 -12.00 28.47 -12.05
N ILE A 431 -13.21 27.86 -12.05
CA ILE A 431 -13.60 26.88 -13.08
C ILE A 431 -13.72 27.57 -14.45
N ARG A 432 -14.34 28.77 -14.51
CA ARG A 432 -14.48 29.53 -15.75
C ARG A 432 -13.13 29.89 -16.34
N GLU A 433 -12.21 30.38 -15.51
CA GLU A 433 -10.85 30.70 -15.94
C GLU A 433 -10.14 29.45 -16.50
N ALA A 434 -10.31 28.25 -15.85
CA ALA A 434 -9.76 27.01 -16.36
C ALA A 434 -10.34 26.62 -17.74
N ILE A 435 -11.64 26.82 -17.95
CA ILE A 435 -12.32 26.53 -19.23
C ILE A 435 -11.78 27.45 -20.33
N GLU A 436 -11.68 28.76 -20.05
CA GLU A 436 -11.17 29.78 -20.98
C GLU A 436 -9.72 29.49 -21.39
N GLU A 437 -8.89 29.00 -20.46
CA GLU A 437 -7.50 28.62 -20.69
C GLU A 437 -7.34 27.23 -21.30
N GLN A 438 -8.43 26.53 -21.60
CA GLN A 438 -8.44 25.13 -22.08
C GLN A 438 -7.71 24.15 -21.12
N GLY A 439 -7.71 24.48 -19.84
CA GLY A 439 -7.14 23.67 -18.77
C GLY A 439 -8.14 22.67 -18.20
N LEU A 440 -7.68 21.84 -17.25
CA LEU A 440 -8.50 20.89 -16.52
C LEU A 440 -8.89 21.44 -15.15
N ALA A 441 -10.20 21.58 -14.91
CA ALA A 441 -10.75 21.79 -13.58
C ALA A 441 -11.12 20.47 -12.93
N LEU A 442 -10.38 20.08 -11.87
CA LEU A 442 -10.64 18.90 -11.07
C LEU A 442 -11.40 19.26 -9.80
N LEU A 443 -12.65 18.81 -9.68
CA LEU A 443 -13.48 19.05 -8.52
C LEU A 443 -13.54 17.83 -7.62
N LEU A 444 -13.15 18.00 -6.36
CA LEU A 444 -13.08 16.96 -5.36
C LEU A 444 -14.24 17.09 -4.38
N TYR A 445 -15.08 16.05 -4.32
CA TYR A 445 -16.21 15.98 -3.43
C TYR A 445 -16.27 14.63 -2.76
N GLN A 446 -15.55 14.48 -1.64
CA GLN A 446 -15.30 13.20 -0.97
C GLN A 446 -16.53 12.64 -0.26
N ARG A 447 -17.59 12.39 -0.99
CA ARG A 447 -18.82 11.80 -0.45
C ARG A 447 -18.98 10.36 -0.94
N LYS A 448 -17.97 9.50 -0.75
CA LYS A 448 -18.13 8.04 -0.82
C LYS A 448 -18.32 7.48 0.58
N GLY A 449 -19.57 7.21 0.95
CA GLY A 449 -19.89 6.39 2.09
C GLY A 449 -21.07 5.52 1.72
N PHE A 450 -21.01 4.22 2.02
CA PHE A 450 -22.09 3.24 1.89
C PHE A 450 -23.33 3.55 2.73
N ALA A 451 -23.33 4.67 3.45
CA ALA A 451 -24.41 5.11 4.27
C ALA A 451 -25.07 6.35 3.65
N ARG A 452 -26.32 6.24 3.28
CA ARG A 452 -27.12 7.41 2.91
C ARG A 452 -27.24 8.32 4.14
N ARG A 453 -27.12 9.61 3.93
CA ARG A 453 -27.37 10.60 4.98
C ARG A 453 -28.87 10.87 5.01
N ALA A 454 -29.46 10.79 6.20
CA ALA A 454 -30.82 11.27 6.38
C ALA A 454 -30.78 12.77 6.67
N THR A 455 -31.46 13.58 5.88
CA THR A 455 -31.54 15.05 6.06
C THR A 455 -32.98 15.48 6.09
N CYS A 456 -33.28 16.49 6.86
CA CYS A 456 -34.61 17.11 6.87
C CYS A 456 -34.79 17.98 5.61
N PRO A 457 -35.85 17.78 4.81
CA PRO A 457 -36.09 18.60 3.62
C PRO A 457 -36.40 20.07 3.92
N LYS A 458 -36.79 20.41 5.16
CA LYS A 458 -37.20 21.76 5.56
C LYS A 458 -36.04 22.55 6.20
N CYS A 459 -35.33 21.95 7.18
CA CYS A 459 -34.29 22.66 7.95
C CYS A 459 -32.89 22.07 7.76
N GLU A 460 -32.73 21.06 6.88
CA GLU A 460 -31.48 20.38 6.57
C GLU A 460 -30.80 19.69 7.78
N ALA A 461 -31.45 19.63 8.91
CA ALA A 461 -30.97 18.98 10.11
C ALA A 461 -30.66 17.51 9.86
N VAL A 462 -29.54 17.05 10.43
CA VAL A 462 -29.06 15.66 10.34
C VAL A 462 -29.14 15.01 11.69
N PRO A 463 -29.71 13.79 11.81
CA PRO A 463 -29.81 13.09 13.07
C PRO A 463 -28.44 12.86 13.71
N LYS A 464 -28.29 13.30 14.95
CA LYS A 464 -27.07 13.09 15.76
C LYS A 464 -27.27 11.95 16.75
N CYS A 465 -26.16 11.31 17.11
CA CYS A 465 -26.13 10.29 18.13
C CYS A 465 -26.40 10.93 19.52
N PRO A 466 -27.33 10.41 20.33
CA PRO A 466 -27.61 10.97 21.66
C PRO A 466 -26.48 10.69 22.68
N GLN A 467 -25.58 9.73 22.39
CA GLN A 467 -24.49 9.36 23.30
C GLN A 467 -23.19 10.12 23.02
N CYS A 468 -22.81 10.28 21.75
CA CYS A 468 -21.52 10.89 21.37
C CYS A 468 -21.67 12.09 20.42
N HIS A 469 -22.89 12.54 20.15
CA HIS A 469 -23.22 13.68 19.29
C HIS A 469 -22.74 13.63 17.84
N THR A 470 -22.12 12.52 17.42
CA THR A 470 -21.70 12.28 16.04
C THR A 470 -22.90 12.08 15.12
N THR A 471 -22.79 12.47 13.86
CA THR A 471 -23.83 12.24 12.85
C THR A 471 -24.12 10.76 12.66
N LEU A 472 -25.38 10.38 12.72
CA LEU A 472 -25.84 9.01 12.46
C LEU A 472 -25.85 8.71 10.95
N ARG A 473 -25.52 7.48 10.59
CA ARG A 473 -25.50 6.99 9.21
C ARG A 473 -26.69 6.05 8.98
N TYR A 474 -27.38 6.23 7.87
CA TYR A 474 -28.47 5.31 7.50
C TYR A 474 -27.91 4.08 6.81
N MET A 475 -28.19 2.92 7.38
CA MET A 475 -27.82 1.60 6.86
C MET A 475 -29.01 1.02 6.08
N GLU A 476 -28.87 0.88 4.78
CA GLU A 476 -29.96 0.46 3.89
C GLU A 476 -30.46 -0.96 4.16
N GLN A 477 -29.56 -1.85 4.58
CA GLN A 477 -29.90 -3.25 4.88
C GLN A 477 -30.74 -3.41 6.14
N SER A 478 -30.42 -2.67 7.20
CA SER A 478 -31.17 -2.71 8.47
C SER A 478 -32.27 -1.67 8.55
N LYS A 479 -32.34 -0.72 7.63
CA LYS A 479 -33.20 0.48 7.63
C LYS A 479 -33.07 1.30 8.92
N MET A 480 -31.89 1.27 9.56
CA MET A 480 -31.57 1.93 10.80
C MET A 480 -30.58 3.05 10.63
N LEU A 481 -30.64 4.05 11.49
CA LEU A 481 -29.56 5.02 11.70
C LEU A 481 -28.59 4.43 12.71
N VAL A 482 -27.30 4.38 12.36
CA VAL A 482 -26.24 3.77 13.18
C VAL A 482 -25.12 4.78 13.42
N CYS A 483 -24.64 4.84 14.65
CA CYS A 483 -23.45 5.61 14.99
C CYS A 483 -22.18 4.80 14.68
N GLY A 484 -21.30 5.34 13.85
CA GLY A 484 -20.02 4.69 13.50
C GLY A 484 -18.99 4.71 14.64
N VAL A 485 -19.24 5.49 15.72
CA VAL A 485 -18.29 5.65 16.84
C VAL A 485 -18.67 4.74 18.02
N CYS A 486 -19.88 4.91 18.56
CA CYS A 486 -20.30 4.20 19.79
C CYS A 486 -21.25 3.03 19.53
N GLY A 487 -21.61 2.74 18.28
CA GLY A 487 -22.50 1.65 17.92
C GLY A 487 -24.01 1.92 18.20
N HIS A 488 -24.35 3.07 18.78
CA HIS A 488 -25.75 3.41 19.02
C HIS A 488 -26.57 3.34 17.73
N TYR A 489 -27.76 2.75 17.79
CA TYR A 489 -28.65 2.64 16.64
C TYR A 489 -30.08 3.03 16.99
N ARG A 490 -30.80 3.59 16.00
CA ARG A 490 -32.23 3.91 16.12
C ARG A 490 -32.90 3.85 14.74
N PRO A 491 -34.21 3.68 14.67
CA PRO A 491 -34.92 3.77 13.39
C PRO A 491 -34.85 5.17 12.81
N LEU A 492 -35.02 5.27 11.48
CA LEU A 492 -35.16 6.55 10.81
C LEU A 492 -36.38 7.29 11.33
N PRO A 493 -36.26 8.50 11.89
CA PRO A 493 -37.39 9.23 12.41
C PRO A 493 -38.39 9.62 11.32
N THR A 494 -39.65 9.47 11.57
CA THR A 494 -40.75 9.87 10.66
C THR A 494 -40.94 11.38 10.60
N HIS A 495 -40.50 12.08 11.63
CA HIS A 495 -40.51 13.53 11.71
C HIS A 495 -39.14 14.05 12.11
N CYS A 496 -38.78 15.23 11.61
CA CYS A 496 -37.54 15.87 11.99
C CYS A 496 -37.51 16.21 13.48
N PRO A 497 -36.46 15.77 14.22
CA PRO A 497 -36.40 16.09 15.67
C PRO A 497 -36.17 17.57 15.97
N GLU A 498 -35.69 18.37 14.99
CA GLU A 498 -35.37 19.77 15.18
C GLU A 498 -36.57 20.71 14.82
N CYS A 499 -37.25 20.43 13.70
CA CYS A 499 -38.30 21.33 13.20
C CYS A 499 -39.70 20.68 13.09
N GLY A 500 -39.84 19.40 13.42
CA GLY A 500 -41.11 18.68 13.36
C GLY A 500 -41.65 18.37 11.96
N ALA A 501 -40.95 18.75 10.89
CA ALA A 501 -41.36 18.47 9.51
C ALA A 501 -41.48 16.95 9.27
N SER A 502 -42.46 16.53 8.49
CA SER A 502 -42.67 15.10 8.17
C SER A 502 -41.63 14.62 7.12
N GLY A 503 -41.08 13.44 7.39
CA GLY A 503 -40.16 12.74 6.51
C GLY A 503 -38.70 13.22 6.62
N MET A 504 -37.80 12.25 6.60
CA MET A 504 -36.37 12.50 6.38
C MET A 504 -36.03 12.01 4.98
N GLN A 505 -35.36 12.84 4.21
CA GLN A 505 -34.88 12.45 2.88
C GLN A 505 -33.56 11.72 2.98
N LEU A 506 -33.49 10.58 2.29
CA LEU A 506 -32.23 9.86 2.12
C LEU A 506 -31.55 10.41 0.88
N GLU A 507 -30.60 11.29 1.06
CA GLU A 507 -29.89 11.88 -0.06
C GLU A 507 -29.04 10.84 -0.79
N GLY A 508 -29.17 10.82 -2.12
CA GLY A 508 -28.28 10.08 -3.03
C GLY A 508 -26.85 10.60 -3.00
N THR A 509 -25.97 10.02 -3.79
CA THR A 509 -24.56 10.42 -3.84
C THR A 509 -24.44 11.89 -4.21
N GLY A 510 -23.81 12.69 -3.34
CA GLY A 510 -23.70 14.13 -3.52
C GLY A 510 -22.97 14.53 -4.81
N ILE A 511 -22.14 13.62 -5.38
CA ILE A 511 -21.40 13.86 -6.62
C ILE A 511 -22.32 13.93 -7.85
N GLU A 512 -23.43 13.18 -7.86
CA GLU A 512 -24.39 13.26 -8.98
C GLU A 512 -25.21 14.56 -8.93
N ARG A 513 -25.48 15.06 -7.71
CA ARG A 513 -26.08 16.39 -7.55
C ARG A 513 -25.12 17.48 -8.01
N LEU A 514 -23.83 17.35 -7.69
CA LEU A 514 -22.80 18.26 -8.19
C LEU A 514 -22.73 18.22 -9.71
N ARG A 515 -22.75 17.01 -10.31
CA ARG A 515 -22.73 16.84 -11.77
C ARG A 515 -23.88 17.57 -12.44
N ARG A 516 -25.11 17.39 -11.98
CA ARG A 516 -26.30 18.08 -12.53
C ARG A 516 -26.17 19.59 -12.42
N ALA A 517 -25.75 20.07 -11.27
CA ALA A 517 -25.54 21.51 -11.06
C ALA A 517 -24.46 22.05 -12.04
N MET A 518 -23.41 21.31 -12.28
CA MET A 518 -22.37 21.72 -13.23
C MET A 518 -22.85 21.67 -14.68
N GLU A 519 -23.65 20.67 -15.08
CA GLU A 519 -24.25 20.57 -16.42
C GLU A 519 -25.20 21.74 -16.70
N GLU A 520 -25.95 22.20 -15.69
CA GLU A 520 -26.84 23.37 -15.79
C GLU A 520 -26.04 24.68 -15.87
N LEU A 521 -24.94 24.81 -15.14
CA LEU A 521 -24.13 26.03 -15.07
C LEU A 521 -23.19 26.22 -16.27
N TYR A 522 -22.73 25.13 -16.87
CA TYR A 522 -21.77 25.13 -17.97
C TYR A 522 -22.30 24.33 -19.17
N PRO A 523 -23.40 24.81 -19.82
CA PRO A 523 -23.96 24.10 -20.97
C PRO A 523 -22.95 24.02 -22.12
N GLY A 524 -22.80 22.86 -22.71
CA GLY A 524 -21.86 22.61 -23.82
C GLY A 524 -20.44 22.22 -23.38
N ILE A 525 -20.11 22.25 -22.08
CA ILE A 525 -18.84 21.77 -21.55
C ILE A 525 -18.95 20.29 -21.22
N VAL A 526 -17.94 19.52 -21.58
CA VAL A 526 -17.89 18.09 -21.29
C VAL A 526 -17.49 17.87 -19.81
N ILE A 527 -18.43 17.40 -19.02
CA ILE A 527 -18.25 17.08 -17.60
C ILE A 527 -18.27 15.56 -17.45
N LYS A 528 -17.21 15.00 -16.85
CA LYS A 528 -17.12 13.56 -16.62
C LYS A 528 -16.85 13.25 -15.15
N LEU A 529 -17.40 12.14 -14.70
CA LEU A 529 -16.92 11.50 -13.49
C LEU A 529 -15.57 10.84 -13.79
N GLU A 530 -14.70 10.80 -12.80
CA GLU A 530 -13.38 10.16 -12.92
C GLU A 530 -13.46 8.72 -13.49
N GLU A 531 -14.50 7.98 -13.12
CA GLU A 531 -14.72 6.59 -13.52
C GLU A 531 -15.09 6.46 -15.01
N GLU A 532 -15.55 7.55 -15.65
CA GLU A 532 -15.95 7.63 -17.06
C GLU A 532 -14.81 8.05 -17.99
N ILE A 533 -13.64 8.33 -17.45
CA ILE A 533 -12.51 8.81 -18.26
C ILE A 533 -11.83 7.62 -18.95
N ASP A 534 -11.89 7.59 -20.26
CA ASP A 534 -11.03 6.72 -21.04
C ASP A 534 -9.64 7.37 -21.18
N ARG A 535 -8.62 6.68 -20.71
CA ARG A 535 -7.21 7.13 -20.76
C ARG A 535 -6.67 7.34 -22.18
N ARG A 536 -7.42 6.92 -23.19
CA ARG A 536 -7.07 7.06 -24.62
C ARG A 536 -7.72 8.27 -25.28
N SER A 537 -8.65 8.93 -24.61
CA SER A 537 -9.34 10.11 -25.13
C SER A 537 -8.73 11.39 -24.54
N CYS A 538 -8.93 12.55 -25.22
CA CYS A 538 -8.60 13.85 -24.63
C CYS A 538 -9.32 14.01 -23.29
N LEU A 539 -8.63 14.58 -22.31
CA LEU A 539 -9.22 14.87 -21.00
C LEU A 539 -10.36 15.90 -21.17
N PRO A 540 -11.50 15.70 -20.49
CA PRO A 540 -12.56 16.70 -20.44
C PRO A 540 -12.09 17.93 -19.67
N GLN A 541 -12.73 19.08 -19.90
CA GLN A 541 -12.36 20.33 -19.21
C GLN A 541 -12.75 20.32 -17.73
N ILE A 542 -13.78 19.55 -17.36
CA ILE A 542 -14.21 19.41 -15.96
C ILE A 542 -14.28 17.93 -15.59
N VAL A 543 -13.59 17.56 -14.51
CA VAL A 543 -13.63 16.22 -13.93
C VAL A 543 -14.11 16.31 -12.48
N LEU A 544 -15.06 15.44 -12.14
CA LEU A 544 -15.57 15.29 -10.80
C LEU A 544 -15.04 13.99 -10.19
N SER A 545 -14.42 14.05 -9.01
CA SER A 545 -13.96 12.87 -8.27
C SER A 545 -14.58 12.82 -6.89
N SER A 546 -15.02 11.63 -6.49
CA SER A 546 -15.52 11.34 -5.14
C SER A 546 -14.53 10.51 -4.32
N ARG A 547 -13.33 10.24 -4.84
CA ARG A 547 -12.34 9.48 -4.13
C ARG A 547 -11.71 10.28 -3.00
N PHE A 548 -11.35 9.57 -1.94
CA PHE A 548 -10.57 10.12 -0.83
C PHE A 548 -9.19 10.60 -1.30
N GLU A 549 -8.59 9.84 -2.23
CA GLU A 549 -7.36 10.20 -2.91
C GLU A 549 -7.64 10.31 -4.41
N PRO A 550 -7.55 11.51 -4.97
CA PRO A 550 -7.72 11.70 -6.41
C PRO A 550 -6.60 11.01 -7.18
N PRO A 551 -6.87 10.49 -8.38
CA PRO A 551 -5.85 9.84 -9.17
C PRO A 551 -4.73 10.82 -9.51
N LEU A 552 -3.50 10.39 -9.27
CA LEU A 552 -2.29 11.19 -9.51
C LEU A 552 -2.24 11.76 -10.95
N ALA A 553 -2.62 10.94 -11.94
CA ALA A 553 -2.63 11.37 -13.35
C ALA A 553 -3.56 12.56 -13.61
N LEU A 554 -4.69 12.66 -12.91
CA LEU A 554 -5.61 13.80 -13.03
C LEU A 554 -5.08 15.03 -12.29
N LEU A 555 -4.48 14.83 -11.10
CA LEU A 555 -3.83 15.92 -10.38
C LEU A 555 -2.71 16.54 -11.19
N GLN A 556 -1.86 15.75 -11.83
CA GLN A 556 -0.72 16.23 -12.62
C GLN A 556 -1.16 17.09 -13.83
N GLU A 557 -2.34 16.84 -14.37
CA GLU A 557 -2.90 17.59 -15.50
C GLU A 557 -3.79 18.76 -15.07
N ALA A 558 -4.23 18.82 -13.81
CA ALA A 558 -5.15 19.84 -13.32
C ALA A 558 -4.48 21.22 -13.26
N THR A 559 -5.10 22.21 -13.88
CA THR A 559 -4.74 23.63 -13.76
C THR A 559 -5.51 24.31 -12.62
N THR A 560 -6.69 23.78 -12.30
CA THR A 560 -7.53 24.23 -11.19
C THR A 560 -8.00 23.03 -10.37
N VAL A 561 -7.84 23.10 -9.05
CA VAL A 561 -8.38 22.13 -8.11
C VAL A 561 -9.41 22.81 -7.23
N GLY A 562 -10.64 22.30 -7.23
CA GLY A 562 -11.73 22.76 -6.38
C GLY A 562 -12.12 21.71 -5.34
N ILE A 563 -12.03 22.03 -4.06
CA ILE A 563 -12.51 21.20 -2.96
C ILE A 563 -13.89 21.71 -2.56
N VAL A 564 -14.93 20.93 -2.90
CA VAL A 564 -16.33 21.37 -2.77
C VAL A 564 -16.78 21.42 -1.33
N GLN A 565 -16.30 20.51 -0.48
CA GLN A 565 -16.63 20.48 0.95
C GLN A 565 -15.51 19.78 1.74
N LEU A 566 -14.62 20.55 2.32
CA LEU A 566 -13.47 20.04 3.09
C LEU A 566 -13.89 19.30 4.36
N ASP A 567 -14.92 19.80 5.06
CA ASP A 567 -15.36 19.27 6.36
C ASP A 567 -15.73 17.77 6.34
N LEU A 568 -16.01 17.21 5.16
CA LEU A 568 -16.26 15.78 5.01
C LEU A 568 -15.06 14.92 5.44
N LEU A 569 -13.85 15.43 5.32
CA LEU A 569 -12.63 14.79 5.78
C LEU A 569 -12.52 14.84 7.31
N GLY A 570 -12.81 15.99 7.92
CA GLY A 570 -12.78 16.18 9.36
C GLY A 570 -13.89 15.45 10.12
N THR A 571 -14.96 14.99 9.44
CA THR A 571 -16.05 14.24 10.07
C THR A 571 -15.82 12.73 10.13
N LEU A 572 -14.67 12.25 9.70
CA LEU A 572 -14.31 10.85 9.87
C LEU A 572 -14.18 10.54 11.38
N PRO A 573 -14.67 9.38 11.84
CA PRO A 573 -14.50 8.95 13.21
C PRO A 573 -13.08 8.38 13.41
N ASP A 574 -12.09 9.21 13.17
CA ASP A 574 -10.67 8.89 13.27
C ASP A 574 -9.97 10.05 13.98
N TYR A 575 -9.16 9.75 14.97
CA TYR A 575 -8.37 10.76 15.69
C TYR A 575 -7.31 11.43 14.79
N ARG A 576 -7.01 10.86 13.62
CA ARG A 576 -6.10 11.41 12.61
C ARG A 576 -6.81 12.31 11.57
N ALA A 577 -8.06 12.66 11.79
CA ALA A 577 -8.86 13.38 10.78
C ALA A 577 -8.22 14.70 10.32
N ASN A 578 -7.63 15.48 11.23
CA ASN A 578 -6.90 16.72 10.89
C ASN A 578 -5.62 16.44 10.10
N GLU A 579 -4.85 15.44 10.52
CA GLU A 579 -3.64 14.99 9.81
C GLU A 579 -3.97 14.54 8.39
N HIS A 580 -5.02 13.73 8.22
CA HIS A 580 -5.50 13.31 6.91
C HIS A 580 -5.98 14.50 6.06
N THR A 581 -6.63 15.48 6.67
CA THR A 581 -7.08 16.69 5.97
C THR A 581 -5.90 17.52 5.48
N TYR A 582 -4.91 17.77 6.33
CA TYR A 582 -3.71 18.50 5.94
C TYR A 582 -2.94 17.80 4.83
N ARG A 583 -2.72 16.49 4.97
CA ARG A 583 -2.06 15.65 3.97
C ARG A 583 -2.79 15.66 2.63
N PHE A 584 -4.10 15.55 2.64
CA PHE A 584 -4.93 15.64 1.45
C PHE A 584 -4.75 16.98 0.72
N LEU A 585 -4.79 18.09 1.45
CA LEU A 585 -4.58 19.43 0.89
C LEU A 585 -3.19 19.56 0.28
N THR A 586 -2.17 19.10 1.00
CA THR A 586 -0.77 19.10 0.55
C THR A 586 -0.59 18.26 -0.71
N LYS A 587 -1.16 17.04 -0.75
CA LYS A 587 -1.11 16.16 -1.93
C LYS A 587 -1.79 16.81 -3.13
N CYS A 588 -2.93 17.47 -2.94
CA CYS A 588 -3.62 18.21 -4.01
C CYS A 588 -2.79 19.36 -4.57
N ARG A 589 -1.98 20.03 -3.76
CA ARG A 589 -1.11 21.12 -4.18
C ARG A 589 0.18 20.61 -4.83
N ASP A 590 0.88 19.70 -4.16
CA ASP A 590 2.27 19.34 -4.49
C ASP A 590 2.35 18.36 -5.67
N GLU A 591 1.37 17.45 -5.81
CA GLU A 591 1.33 16.50 -6.92
C GLU A 591 0.70 17.09 -8.21
N ALA A 592 0.01 18.22 -8.10
CA ALA A 592 -0.62 18.87 -9.25
C ALA A 592 0.39 19.77 -10.01
N LEU A 593 1.13 19.15 -10.94
CA LEU A 593 2.28 19.78 -11.62
C LEU A 593 1.95 21.01 -12.46
N LYS A 594 0.69 21.15 -12.91
CA LYS A 594 0.20 22.28 -13.73
C LYS A 594 -0.70 23.25 -12.94
N LEU A 595 -0.80 23.06 -11.62
CA LEU A 595 -1.73 23.80 -10.78
C LEU A 595 -1.40 25.30 -10.78
N GLN A 596 -2.42 26.09 -11.04
CA GLN A 596 -2.40 27.55 -10.99
C GLN A 596 -3.33 28.09 -9.90
N ARG A 597 -4.48 27.39 -9.69
CA ARG A 597 -5.56 27.82 -8.79
C ARG A 597 -6.04 26.66 -7.92
N MET A 598 -6.24 26.97 -6.64
CA MET A 598 -6.85 26.04 -5.71
C MET A 598 -7.91 26.76 -4.89
N VAL A 599 -9.16 26.27 -4.94
CA VAL A 599 -10.27 26.85 -4.18
C VAL A 599 -10.79 25.81 -3.21
N ILE A 600 -10.85 26.15 -1.92
CA ILE A 600 -11.25 25.27 -0.83
C ILE A 600 -12.48 25.83 -0.15
N GLN A 601 -13.60 25.11 -0.25
CA GLN A 601 -14.83 25.45 0.46
C GLN A 601 -14.95 24.67 1.76
N HIS A 602 -15.29 25.35 2.85
CA HIS A 602 -15.45 24.75 4.18
C HIS A 602 -16.63 25.40 4.94
N PHE A 603 -17.22 24.66 5.89
CA PHE A 603 -18.32 25.11 6.73
C PHE A 603 -17.87 25.41 8.16
N ALA A 604 -16.88 24.70 8.68
CA ALA A 604 -16.27 25.02 9.97
C ALA A 604 -15.63 26.42 9.91
N GLU A 605 -15.72 27.18 10.97
CA GLU A 605 -15.25 28.56 11.03
C GLU A 605 -13.72 28.65 10.87
N GLU A 606 -12.99 27.90 11.68
CA GLU A 606 -11.52 27.86 11.65
C GLU A 606 -11.02 26.41 11.74
N PRO A 607 -11.03 25.62 10.64
CA PRO A 607 -10.50 24.26 10.67
C PRO A 607 -8.97 24.28 10.85
N ASN A 608 -8.44 23.72 11.93
CA ASN A 608 -7.01 23.73 12.28
C ASN A 608 -6.11 23.30 11.13
N ALA A 609 -6.42 22.18 10.49
CA ALA A 609 -5.65 21.67 9.36
C ALA A 609 -5.64 22.65 8.16
N LEU A 610 -6.77 23.31 7.86
CA LEU A 610 -6.84 24.29 6.78
C LEU A 610 -6.06 25.55 7.13
N THR A 611 -6.19 26.05 8.35
CA THR A 611 -5.49 27.24 8.83
C THR A 611 -3.97 27.06 8.75
N ALA A 612 -3.47 25.96 9.26
CA ALA A 612 -2.05 25.60 9.16
C ALA A 612 -1.58 25.43 7.70
N PHE A 613 -2.40 24.82 6.85
CA PHE A 613 -2.10 24.65 5.42
C PHE A 613 -2.00 26.00 4.68
N VAL A 614 -2.93 26.92 4.92
CA VAL A 614 -2.92 28.27 4.32
C VAL A 614 -1.71 29.08 4.77
N ARG A 615 -1.32 28.95 6.02
CA ARG A 615 -0.12 29.59 6.57
C ARG A 615 1.19 28.94 6.11
N GLY A 616 1.11 27.74 5.51
CA GLY A 616 2.28 26.95 5.13
C GLY A 616 3.09 26.46 6.34
N ASN A 617 2.47 26.35 7.52
CA ASN A 617 3.10 25.96 8.77
C ASN A 617 2.64 24.57 9.22
N TYR A 618 3.29 23.53 8.72
CA TYR A 618 2.99 22.14 9.11
C TYR A 618 3.31 21.87 10.58
N GLN A 619 4.34 22.52 11.11
CA GLN A 619 4.73 22.38 12.51
C GLN A 619 3.58 22.77 13.46
N GLU A 620 2.88 23.87 13.18
CA GLU A 620 1.73 24.32 13.97
C GLU A 620 0.64 23.24 14.06
N MET A 621 0.37 22.54 12.94
CA MET A 621 -0.60 21.45 12.91
C MET A 621 -0.12 20.26 13.76
N LEU A 622 1.16 19.88 13.65
CA LEU A 622 1.74 18.77 14.42
C LEU A 622 1.71 19.03 15.92
N ASP A 623 2.09 20.23 16.34
CA ASP A 623 2.11 20.62 17.75
C ASP A 623 0.70 20.59 18.35
N HIS A 624 -0.28 21.11 17.63
CA HIS A 624 -1.69 21.07 18.05
C HIS A 624 -2.21 19.62 18.15
N GLU A 625 -1.94 18.78 17.15
CA GLU A 625 -2.32 17.37 17.19
C GLU A 625 -1.68 16.62 18.37
N LEU A 626 -0.43 16.90 18.67
CA LEU A 626 0.26 16.30 19.82
C LEU A 626 -0.38 16.70 21.15
N GLU A 627 -0.74 17.97 21.32
CA GLU A 627 -1.42 18.45 22.51
C GLU A 627 -2.79 17.76 22.69
N GLU A 628 -3.62 17.72 21.63
CA GLU A 628 -4.93 17.06 21.68
C GLU A 628 -4.80 15.57 21.99
N ARG A 629 -3.90 14.85 21.29
CA ARG A 629 -3.69 13.40 21.50
C ARG A 629 -3.11 13.09 22.87
N HIS A 630 -2.28 13.97 23.43
CA HIS A 630 -1.77 13.82 24.78
C HIS A 630 -2.89 13.93 25.83
N LEU A 631 -3.80 14.89 25.66
CA LEU A 631 -4.93 15.06 26.58
C LEU A 631 -5.85 13.84 26.66
N VAL A 632 -6.12 13.22 25.50
CA VAL A 632 -7.02 12.05 25.41
C VAL A 632 -6.29 10.72 25.40
N GLN A 633 -4.96 10.72 25.53
CA GLN A 633 -4.11 9.53 25.54
C GLN A 633 -4.27 8.67 24.26
N PHE A 634 -4.37 9.31 23.10
CA PHE A 634 -4.32 8.63 21.80
C PHE A 634 -2.88 8.40 21.34
N PRO A 635 -2.62 7.52 20.33
CA PRO A 635 -1.31 7.39 19.74
C PRO A 635 -0.74 8.76 19.30
N PRO A 636 0.54 9.04 19.56
CA PRO A 636 1.63 8.15 19.98
C PRO A 636 1.77 7.93 21.49
N PHE A 637 0.83 8.36 22.33
CA PHE A 637 0.91 8.25 23.81
C PHE A 637 0.35 6.92 24.34
N SER A 638 -0.38 6.20 23.50
CA SER A 638 -0.90 4.85 23.76
C SER A 638 -0.75 3.97 22.52
N ARG A 639 -1.02 2.68 22.67
CA ARG A 639 -1.11 1.71 21.57
C ARG A 639 -2.57 1.47 21.23
N HIS A 640 -2.93 1.62 19.98
CA HIS A 640 -4.27 1.32 19.49
C HIS A 640 -4.37 -0.15 19.04
N ILE A 641 -5.35 -0.88 19.57
CA ILE A 641 -5.64 -2.26 19.20
C ILE A 641 -7.13 -2.40 18.98
N ASP A 642 -7.53 -2.86 17.81
CA ASP A 642 -8.91 -3.28 17.53
C ASP A 642 -9.01 -4.80 17.60
N VAL A 643 -10.05 -5.30 18.28
CA VAL A 643 -10.42 -6.72 18.32
C VAL A 643 -11.74 -6.88 17.58
N TYR A 644 -11.75 -7.73 16.58
CA TYR A 644 -12.91 -7.94 15.72
C TYR A 644 -13.58 -9.26 16.02
N PHE A 645 -14.92 -9.25 16.01
CA PHE A 645 -15.79 -10.40 16.18
C PHE A 645 -16.75 -10.48 15.00
N GLU A 646 -16.62 -11.50 14.14
CA GLU A 646 -17.43 -11.68 12.94
C GLU A 646 -18.20 -12.99 12.96
N SER A 647 -19.51 -12.93 12.72
CA SER A 647 -20.38 -14.11 12.62
C SER A 647 -21.54 -13.84 11.65
N ALA A 648 -22.13 -14.90 11.10
CA ALA A 648 -23.41 -14.82 10.40
C ALA A 648 -24.56 -14.43 11.36
N ALA A 649 -24.43 -14.72 12.66
CA ALA A 649 -25.39 -14.37 13.69
C ALA A 649 -25.01 -13.05 14.38
N GLN A 650 -25.63 -11.96 13.97
CA GLN A 650 -25.32 -10.61 14.44
C GLN A 650 -25.45 -10.44 15.96
N ALA A 651 -26.53 -10.95 16.55
CA ALA A 651 -26.79 -10.81 17.97
C ALA A 651 -25.71 -11.50 18.82
N GLU A 652 -25.19 -12.63 18.36
CA GLU A 652 -24.16 -13.38 19.06
C GLU A 652 -22.79 -12.72 18.97
N ALA A 653 -22.44 -12.16 17.80
CA ALA A 653 -21.21 -11.38 17.64
C ALA A 653 -21.22 -10.15 18.56
N PHE A 654 -22.36 -9.47 18.68
CA PHE A 654 -22.55 -8.35 19.58
C PHE A 654 -22.43 -8.77 21.07
N ALA A 655 -23.07 -9.86 21.46
CA ALA A 655 -23.04 -10.37 22.83
C ALA A 655 -21.63 -10.81 23.24
N LEU A 656 -20.92 -11.51 22.33
CA LEU A 656 -19.56 -11.96 22.61
C LEU A 656 -18.58 -10.77 22.73
N ALA A 657 -18.71 -9.77 21.86
CA ALA A 657 -17.94 -8.53 21.95
C ALA A 657 -18.21 -7.77 23.25
N GLY A 658 -19.47 -7.75 23.73
CA GLY A 658 -19.84 -7.17 25.02
C GLY A 658 -19.17 -7.89 26.19
N ARG A 659 -19.23 -9.23 26.22
CA ARG A 659 -18.54 -10.03 27.26
C ARG A 659 -17.00 -9.82 27.20
N ALA A 660 -16.44 -9.71 26.00
CA ALA A 660 -15.01 -9.42 25.85
C ALA A 660 -14.64 -8.08 26.51
N ILE A 661 -15.45 -7.03 26.35
CA ILE A 661 -15.24 -5.73 27.00
C ILE A 661 -15.24 -5.85 28.51
N GLU A 662 -16.21 -6.58 29.09
CA GLU A 662 -16.30 -6.78 30.53
C GLU A 662 -15.08 -7.46 31.11
N LEU A 663 -14.59 -8.53 30.45
CA LEU A 663 -13.39 -9.25 30.85
C LEU A 663 -12.12 -8.38 30.67
N LEU A 664 -12.00 -7.69 29.55
CA LEU A 664 -10.85 -6.84 29.28
C LEU A 664 -10.74 -5.66 30.25
N ARG A 665 -11.84 -5.07 30.70
CA ARG A 665 -11.84 -4.03 31.74
C ARG A 665 -11.30 -4.53 33.08
N GLN A 666 -11.47 -5.82 33.39
CA GLN A 666 -10.95 -6.41 34.62
C GLN A 666 -9.45 -6.66 34.55
N VAL A 667 -8.93 -7.12 33.39
CA VAL A 667 -7.51 -7.50 33.24
C VAL A 667 -6.63 -6.35 32.74
N LEU A 668 -7.24 -5.32 32.11
CA LEU A 668 -6.57 -4.12 31.59
C LEU A 668 -7.26 -2.84 32.10
N PRO A 669 -7.33 -2.61 33.42
CA PRO A 669 -8.04 -1.46 33.98
C PRO A 669 -7.42 -0.10 33.60
N GLN A 670 -6.18 -0.09 33.13
CA GLN A 670 -5.45 1.10 32.67
C GLN A 670 -5.75 1.45 31.20
N ALA A 671 -6.36 0.52 30.45
CA ALA A 671 -6.69 0.75 29.05
C ALA A 671 -8.04 1.45 28.90
N THR A 672 -8.15 2.36 27.95
CA THR A 672 -9.45 2.92 27.53
C THR A 672 -10.07 1.98 26.51
N ILE A 673 -11.27 1.48 26.79
CA ILE A 673 -11.93 0.45 25.98
C ILE A 673 -13.29 0.98 25.48
N PHE A 674 -13.45 1.00 24.16
CA PHE A 674 -14.67 1.42 23.47
C PHE A 674 -15.34 0.27 22.72
N GLY A 675 -16.62 0.39 22.48
CA GLY A 675 -17.41 -0.56 21.69
C GLY A 675 -18.50 -1.26 22.50
N PRO A 676 -19.10 -2.37 21.99
CA PRO A 676 -18.87 -2.92 20.65
C PRO A 676 -19.43 -2.02 19.55
N ALA A 677 -18.64 -1.65 18.55
CA ALA A 677 -19.05 -0.83 17.43
C ALA A 677 -19.24 -1.69 16.17
N PRO A 678 -20.29 -1.46 15.34
CA PRO A 678 -20.48 -2.22 14.13
C PRO A 678 -19.38 -1.94 13.11
N MET A 679 -18.88 -2.98 12.46
CA MET A 679 -17.93 -2.87 11.36
C MET A 679 -18.61 -2.36 10.09
N PRO A 680 -17.89 -1.59 9.26
CA PRO A 680 -18.34 -1.29 7.90
C PRO A 680 -18.47 -2.59 7.10
N LEU A 681 -19.65 -2.86 6.55
CA LEU A 681 -19.90 -4.04 5.74
C LEU A 681 -19.14 -3.95 4.41
N HIS A 682 -18.25 -4.90 4.14
CA HIS A 682 -17.72 -5.10 2.80
C HIS A 682 -18.79 -5.70 1.88
N LYS A 683 -18.91 -5.20 0.63
CA LYS A 683 -19.97 -5.58 -0.35
C LYS A 683 -20.11 -7.09 -0.65
N LYS A 684 -19.17 -7.91 -0.19
CA LYS A 684 -19.14 -9.36 -0.46
C LYS A 684 -19.31 -10.26 0.78
N GLN A 685 -19.44 -9.69 1.98
CA GLN A 685 -19.52 -10.49 3.21
C GLN A 685 -20.97 -10.68 3.65
N THR A 686 -21.33 -11.93 3.89
CA THR A 686 -22.60 -12.34 4.50
C THR A 686 -22.56 -12.29 6.03
N SER A 687 -21.39 -12.02 6.62
CA SER A 687 -21.16 -11.90 8.06
C SER A 687 -21.23 -10.45 8.51
N VAL A 688 -21.82 -10.23 9.68
CA VAL A 688 -21.80 -8.94 10.37
C VAL A 688 -20.76 -8.98 11.47
N GLY A 689 -19.94 -7.94 11.56
CA GLY A 689 -18.89 -7.86 12.55
C GLY A 689 -19.07 -6.70 13.52
N TYR A 690 -18.48 -6.88 14.70
CA TYR A 690 -18.34 -5.85 15.72
C TYR A 690 -16.88 -5.71 16.10
N LYS A 691 -16.46 -4.49 16.41
CA LYS A 691 -15.12 -4.21 16.91
C LYS A 691 -15.15 -3.69 18.34
N VAL A 692 -14.13 -4.05 19.07
CA VAL A 692 -13.78 -3.53 20.38
C VAL A 692 -12.45 -2.79 20.22
N THR A 693 -12.42 -1.51 20.53
CA THR A 693 -11.24 -0.65 20.39
C THR A 693 -10.58 -0.44 21.74
N LEU A 694 -9.29 -0.68 21.82
CA LEU A 694 -8.48 -0.49 23.02
C LEU A 694 -7.38 0.55 22.74
N PHE A 695 -7.25 1.51 23.66
CA PHE A 695 -6.07 2.37 23.77
C PHE A 695 -5.31 1.97 25.05
N VAL A 696 -4.16 1.34 24.84
CA VAL A 696 -3.36 0.72 25.91
C VAL A 696 -2.16 1.59 26.21
N PRO A 697 -1.92 1.99 27.47
CA PRO A 697 -0.76 2.80 27.85
C PRO A 697 0.58 2.15 27.45
N LEU A 698 1.55 2.93 27.01
CA LEU A 698 2.87 2.46 26.60
C LEU A 698 3.70 1.90 27.77
N THR A 699 3.28 2.09 29.01
CA THR A 699 3.89 1.49 30.21
C THR A 699 3.78 -0.03 30.22
N LEU A 700 2.77 -0.59 29.53
CA LEU A 700 2.63 -2.04 29.31
C LEU A 700 3.40 -2.48 28.07
N SER A 701 4.24 -3.52 28.21
CA SER A 701 4.97 -4.07 27.06
C SER A 701 4.02 -4.73 26.06
N SER A 702 4.37 -4.72 24.76
CA SER A 702 3.58 -5.37 23.72
C SER A 702 3.36 -6.85 23.99
N SER A 703 4.37 -7.54 24.53
CA SER A 703 4.31 -8.95 24.89
C SER A 703 3.33 -9.22 26.03
N SER A 704 3.34 -8.37 27.08
CA SER A 704 2.40 -8.51 28.20
C SER A 704 0.96 -8.27 27.74
N VAL A 705 0.73 -7.24 26.94
CA VAL A 705 -0.61 -6.95 26.39
C VAL A 705 -1.11 -8.10 25.56
N ARG A 706 -0.28 -8.65 24.66
CA ARG A 706 -0.63 -9.83 23.87
C ARG A 706 -0.98 -11.03 24.73
N GLN A 707 -0.16 -11.34 25.72
CA GLN A 707 -0.42 -12.47 26.64
C GLN A 707 -1.75 -12.31 27.36
N LEU A 708 -2.06 -11.10 27.87
CA LEU A 708 -3.32 -10.81 28.54
C LEU A 708 -4.51 -10.94 27.58
N LEU A 709 -4.40 -10.42 26.36
CA LEU A 709 -5.46 -10.53 25.36
C LEU A 709 -5.74 -11.99 25.00
N HIS A 710 -4.72 -12.79 24.69
CA HIS A 710 -4.88 -14.21 24.40
C HIS A 710 -5.40 -15.01 25.60
N ALA A 711 -4.85 -14.79 26.81
CA ALA A 711 -5.30 -15.47 28.02
C ALA A 711 -6.77 -15.18 28.35
N THR A 712 -7.26 -14.00 27.97
CA THR A 712 -8.63 -13.57 28.26
C THR A 712 -9.61 -14.00 27.16
N LEU A 713 -9.25 -13.81 25.89
CA LEU A 713 -10.18 -13.93 24.76
C LEU A 713 -10.18 -15.32 24.10
N ASP A 714 -9.05 -16.07 24.12
CA ASP A 714 -9.01 -17.40 23.55
C ASP A 714 -9.90 -18.40 24.30
N PRO A 715 -9.95 -18.41 25.67
CA PRO A 715 -10.94 -19.22 26.41
C PRO A 715 -12.37 -18.79 26.11
N LEU A 716 -12.65 -17.48 26.04
CA LEU A 716 -13.97 -16.99 25.71
C LEU A 716 -14.46 -17.51 24.35
N LEU A 717 -13.57 -17.55 23.35
CA LEU A 717 -13.87 -18.09 22.02
C LEU A 717 -13.99 -19.64 22.06
N ALA A 718 -13.14 -20.33 22.84
CA ALA A 718 -13.17 -21.79 22.98
C ALA A 718 -14.44 -22.29 23.69
N GLU A 719 -14.98 -21.55 24.63
CA GLU A 719 -16.24 -21.85 25.32
C GLU A 719 -17.49 -21.57 24.47
N TYR A 720 -17.36 -20.75 23.44
CA TYR A 720 -18.46 -20.37 22.55
C TYR A 720 -18.97 -21.60 21.77
N ARG A 721 -20.26 -21.86 21.81
CA ARG A 721 -20.93 -23.03 21.17
C ARG A 721 -21.93 -22.63 20.08
N GLY A 722 -21.99 -21.36 19.74
CA GLY A 722 -22.89 -20.83 18.71
C GLY A 722 -22.37 -21.04 17.27
N PRO A 723 -22.98 -20.34 16.30
CA PRO A 723 -22.53 -20.32 14.90
C PRO A 723 -21.06 -19.88 14.76
N LYS A 724 -20.41 -20.30 13.68
CA LYS A 724 -18.99 -20.04 13.47
C LYS A 724 -18.65 -18.56 13.70
N MET A 725 -17.72 -18.33 14.63
CA MET A 725 -17.21 -17.01 15.02
C MET A 725 -15.76 -16.88 14.57
N TYR A 726 -15.42 -15.74 13.97
CA TYR A 726 -14.06 -15.35 13.69
C TYR A 726 -13.65 -14.21 14.61
N MET A 727 -12.54 -14.38 15.30
CA MET A 727 -11.93 -13.32 16.11
C MET A 727 -10.53 -13.06 15.58
N TYR A 728 -10.17 -11.79 15.42
CA TYR A 728 -8.85 -11.38 15.01
C TYR A 728 -8.49 -9.99 15.54
N TYR A 729 -7.20 -9.72 15.56
CA TYR A 729 -6.65 -8.47 16.06
C TYR A 729 -6.17 -7.59 14.91
N ASP A 730 -6.25 -6.29 15.11
CA ASP A 730 -5.64 -5.28 14.27
C ASP A 730 -4.88 -4.29 15.15
N VAL A 731 -3.56 -4.27 15.04
CA VAL A 731 -2.67 -3.45 15.88
C VAL A 731 -2.27 -2.22 15.10
N ASP A 732 -2.38 -1.06 15.73
CA ASP A 732 -2.20 0.26 15.13
C ASP A 732 -3.02 0.40 13.83
N PRO A 733 -4.35 0.18 13.87
CA PRO A 733 -5.21 0.35 12.71
C PRO A 733 -5.16 1.80 12.22
N LEU A 734 -5.21 1.97 10.89
CA LEU A 734 -5.26 3.28 10.23
C LEU A 734 -6.69 3.67 9.93
#